data_1d3063d022205249e5a2ca98f2b65d87
#
_entry.id   1d3063d022205249e5a2ca98f2b65d87
#
_cell.length_a   1.000
_cell.length_b   1.000
_cell.length_c   1.000
_cell.angle_alpha   90.00
_cell.angle_beta   90.00
_cell.angle_gamma   90.00
#
_symmetry.space_group_name_H-M   'P 1'
#
loop_
_entity.id
_entity.type
_entity.pdbx_description
1 polymer ?
#
loop_
_entity_poly.entity_id
_entity_poly.type
_entity_poly.pdbx_seq_one_letter_code
_entity_poly.pdbx_strand_id
1 'polypeptide(L)'
;CLSDNENFIDRWIKFLFDAAKHVSQANKDQYNTILNQLPDYQQEEFQKLLDQEFNTVPVIGFNSGKFDLNIFIKNLVSNNKHIKKIIGSTTKYKMVKVGMKPIEHKYIKKSEEYQVKRNNEWITTTKEEILKIKHEEETDTLIKFIDIKNFIDGGDLKSFVKKYAPESKQLKAQFPYQFITLDNYQDELSKHEPFAHDHFYSDLKQTNITIEEYNEYLQSSKNFKTRLDYFKYYNNQDTEIMLPPIDNLIADTFKYKVDMLHNLSLSANASMIKYSFLYNDFIYKYDTKNIANLYDKSSISKRKRKRFELTKEFWKDKCARYKEQDEKKGRDTSQNVTEEDYEYYKELILTTDCAWCSEPFTFENRPTLDRLDNLIGHTKDNCTLACVYCNRCRSDNNPNLAQLRINLRKYALMKHLPFTLAAHEKKVYHIIRKGITGGLSNVQHRINISNETKINKIYYDNGFDAVHQKDTDHIMTHFLGVDFNSLYPSAFCSNKHDFIKYTNNRMYMPGKITTFYDVKNKPELKQIALDIIMNKKKLFIAEVKGQINRDHLNEFINFLPIFRNVDITNSKSKIGKYMYNYRKSNNMKVDNIERKLTQLADTNNEYMSFSSYYLWYLIDKFHFIIEDIKTLTVFTKHTEFGAFTNEFSIQRWKYLADNLNPKNNFFKISSNGSYGYDAMNTENYSKSFVQNTDRANTSKRSDKFRNIRQLTDDYYQVDMESDKFKCDTCIQQAFFTLDNAKYWFLVFVYEFMYKCMDMNRIHFIEGDTDSMYFAIAGYTNDEYYEIDKGLIGPRIPNRQGFQAVVTDKEYYDEHVFKFLPYDTFCFKESARPTIPTMIDYLLDNSHPASYLSLANSLFPDQIDSDKFRNDLKTLSKTKLNDNLKQMLKQNLPKLEGFVKMAHTKKMLGLAIENQGDNMIALGPKCYTSWNNDGKKLSLKNKGVDIKQNSHITCNSYIEILTEQNICTGKNSTLQMKNGEMSRLTINKIALTGSNNKGVTLENGCVLPFVLGAEYIE
;
A
#
# COMPACT_ATOMS: atom_id res chain seq x y z
N CYS A 1 3.28 31.48 -20.15
CA CYS A 1 3.66 31.70 -21.52
C CYS A 1 2.81 32.82 -22.12
N LEU A 2 3.43 33.95 -22.32
CA LEU A 2 2.83 35.14 -22.90
C LEU A 2 3.13 35.16 -24.40
N SER A 3 2.60 34.18 -25.14
CA SER A 3 2.74 34.13 -26.58
C SER A 3 1.35 34.44 -27.15
N ASP A 4 1.24 35.50 -27.87
CA ASP A 4 0.03 35.87 -28.67
C ASP A 4 -0.23 34.87 -29.81
N ASN A 5 0.52 33.78 -29.85
CA ASN A 5 0.45 32.77 -30.89
C ASN A 5 -0.54 31.69 -30.50
N GLU A 6 -1.66 31.62 -31.15
CA GLU A 6 -2.76 30.66 -30.92
C GLU A 6 -2.30 29.19 -30.96
N ASN A 7 -1.14 28.87 -31.60
CA ASN A 7 -0.62 27.50 -31.74
C ASN A 7 0.50 27.15 -30.77
N PHE A 8 0.69 27.91 -29.69
CA PHE A 8 1.77 27.66 -28.71
C PHE A 8 1.76 26.24 -28.16
N ILE A 9 0.61 25.75 -27.70
CA ILE A 9 0.52 24.40 -27.09
C ILE A 9 0.87 23.32 -28.13
N ASP A 10 0.41 23.43 -29.34
CA ASP A 10 0.69 22.46 -30.40
C ASP A 10 2.18 22.44 -30.79
N ARG A 11 2.85 23.59 -30.81
CA ARG A 11 4.31 23.69 -31.02
C ARG A 11 5.07 23.05 -29.86
N TRP A 12 4.65 23.29 -28.63
CA TRP A 12 5.22 22.68 -27.44
C TRP A 12 5.06 21.15 -27.45
N ILE A 13 3.88 20.64 -27.82
CA ILE A 13 3.64 19.20 -27.93
C ILE A 13 4.55 18.60 -29.03
N LYS A 14 4.70 19.27 -30.17
CA LYS A 14 5.62 18.84 -31.23
C LYS A 14 7.05 18.73 -30.70
N PHE A 15 7.51 19.77 -30.02
CA PHE A 15 8.83 19.76 -29.36
C PHE A 15 9.01 18.58 -28.39
N LEU A 16 7.98 18.25 -27.60
CA LEU A 16 8.00 17.09 -26.70
C LEU A 16 8.16 15.77 -27.46
N PHE A 17 7.48 15.61 -28.60
CA PHE A 17 7.65 14.42 -29.44
C PHE A 17 9.05 14.33 -30.05
N ASP A 18 9.59 15.46 -30.52
CA ASP A 18 10.97 15.49 -31.05
C ASP A 18 12.00 15.17 -29.97
N ALA A 19 11.85 15.75 -28.78
CA ALA A 19 12.68 15.41 -27.62
C ALA A 19 12.54 13.93 -27.22
N ALA A 20 11.31 13.39 -27.20
CA ALA A 20 11.06 11.98 -26.90
C ALA A 20 11.74 11.03 -27.89
N LYS A 21 11.77 11.37 -29.18
CA LYS A 21 12.51 10.60 -30.20
C LYS A 21 14.00 10.52 -29.87
N HIS A 22 14.61 11.66 -29.54
CA HIS A 22 16.03 11.72 -29.18
C HIS A 22 16.33 10.90 -27.91
N VAL A 23 15.51 11.03 -26.86
CA VAL A 23 15.67 10.27 -25.62
C VAL A 23 15.48 8.75 -25.87
N SER A 24 14.48 8.38 -26.65
CA SER A 24 14.27 6.98 -27.03
C SER A 24 15.48 6.40 -27.76
N GLN A 25 16.03 7.12 -28.75
CA GLN A 25 17.19 6.66 -29.52
C GLN A 25 18.43 6.58 -28.64
N ALA A 26 18.74 7.61 -27.84
CA ALA A 26 19.89 7.59 -26.94
C ALA A 26 19.86 6.42 -25.94
N ASN A 27 18.68 6.03 -25.46
CA ASN A 27 18.53 4.86 -24.61
C ASN A 27 18.78 3.54 -25.36
N LYS A 28 18.33 3.43 -26.61
CA LYS A 28 18.58 2.24 -27.45
C LYS A 28 20.04 2.08 -27.81
N ASP A 29 20.72 3.20 -28.11
CA ASP A 29 22.15 3.21 -28.50
C ASP A 29 23.06 2.61 -27.43
N GLN A 30 22.67 2.64 -26.17
CA GLN A 30 23.39 1.97 -25.08
C GLN A 30 23.49 0.45 -25.27
N TYR A 31 22.61 -0.14 -26.08
CA TYR A 31 22.57 -1.56 -26.36
C TYR A 31 23.19 -1.96 -27.71
N ASN A 32 23.77 -1.00 -28.46
CA ASN A 32 24.37 -1.26 -29.79
C ASN A 32 25.47 -2.32 -29.72
N THR A 33 26.27 -2.36 -28.65
CA THR A 33 27.30 -3.38 -28.45
C THR A 33 26.70 -4.80 -28.42
N ILE A 34 25.55 -4.96 -27.75
CA ILE A 34 24.86 -6.26 -27.72
C ILE A 34 24.22 -6.55 -29.07
N LEU A 35 23.55 -5.56 -29.65
CA LEU A 35 22.86 -5.68 -30.92
C LEU A 35 23.81 -6.16 -32.04
N ASN A 36 24.99 -5.54 -32.12
CA ASN A 36 26.00 -5.85 -33.15
C ASN A 36 26.65 -7.24 -32.99
N GLN A 37 26.54 -7.86 -31.81
CA GLN A 37 27.02 -9.24 -31.59
C GLN A 37 25.99 -10.31 -31.93
N LEU A 38 24.75 -9.91 -32.23
CA LEU A 38 23.68 -10.85 -32.54
C LEU A 38 23.66 -11.21 -34.06
N PRO A 39 23.27 -12.42 -34.40
CA PRO A 39 22.97 -12.76 -35.80
C PRO A 39 21.81 -11.91 -36.34
N ASP A 40 21.81 -11.62 -37.66
CA ASP A 40 20.84 -10.70 -38.27
C ASP A 40 19.38 -11.00 -37.92
N TYR A 41 18.99 -12.29 -37.93
CA TYR A 41 17.63 -12.71 -37.60
C TYR A 41 17.24 -12.43 -36.12
N GLN A 42 18.20 -12.29 -35.20
CA GLN A 42 17.98 -11.95 -33.82
C GLN A 42 18.07 -10.44 -33.56
N GLN A 43 18.80 -9.71 -34.41
CA GLN A 43 18.89 -8.25 -34.30
C GLN A 43 17.50 -7.61 -34.42
N GLU A 44 16.71 -8.02 -35.41
CA GLU A 44 15.35 -7.50 -35.59
C GLU A 44 14.44 -7.77 -34.36
N GLU A 45 14.51 -8.98 -33.78
CA GLU A 45 13.76 -9.31 -32.60
C GLU A 45 14.21 -8.51 -31.37
N PHE A 46 15.51 -8.34 -31.20
CA PHE A 46 16.06 -7.54 -30.11
C PHE A 46 15.72 -6.05 -30.29
N GLN A 47 15.77 -5.52 -31.49
CA GLN A 47 15.34 -4.15 -31.79
C GLN A 47 13.85 -3.96 -31.44
N LYS A 48 12.97 -4.91 -31.77
CA LYS A 48 11.56 -4.85 -31.37
C LYS A 48 11.40 -4.80 -29.85
N LEU A 49 12.24 -5.49 -29.08
CA LEU A 49 12.22 -5.42 -27.61
C LEU A 49 12.68 -4.04 -27.10
N LEU A 50 13.73 -3.49 -27.69
CA LEU A 50 14.21 -2.13 -27.37
C LEU A 50 13.14 -1.08 -27.70
N ASP A 51 12.46 -1.24 -28.82
CA ASP A 51 11.35 -0.37 -29.23
C ASP A 51 10.15 -0.45 -28.26
N GLN A 52 9.79 -1.64 -27.82
CA GLN A 52 8.73 -1.83 -26.83
C GLN A 52 9.03 -1.15 -25.51
N GLU A 53 10.28 -1.15 -25.09
CA GLU A 53 10.70 -0.55 -23.82
C GLU A 53 10.92 0.97 -23.94
N PHE A 54 11.71 1.41 -24.91
CA PHE A 54 12.19 2.79 -24.98
C PHE A 54 11.35 3.73 -25.84
N ASN A 55 10.47 3.23 -26.70
CA ASN A 55 9.56 4.08 -27.48
C ASN A 55 8.47 4.75 -26.65
N THR A 56 8.37 4.46 -25.35
CA THR A 56 7.46 5.17 -24.45
C THR A 56 8.25 6.04 -23.48
N VAL A 57 8.30 7.34 -23.75
CA VAL A 57 9.09 8.30 -22.97
C VAL A 57 8.21 9.00 -21.94
N PRO A 58 8.55 8.96 -20.65
CA PRO A 58 7.80 9.65 -19.61
C PRO A 58 8.04 11.16 -19.64
N VAL A 59 6.97 11.94 -19.50
CA VAL A 59 6.98 13.38 -19.23
C VAL A 59 6.38 13.59 -17.84
N ILE A 60 7.17 14.08 -16.91
CA ILE A 60 6.81 14.18 -15.50
C ILE A 60 6.46 15.62 -15.16
N GLY A 61 5.29 15.83 -14.56
CA GLY A 61 4.87 17.14 -14.06
C GLY A 61 4.52 17.08 -12.58
N PHE A 62 4.51 18.22 -11.91
CA PHE A 62 4.09 18.35 -10.52
C PHE A 62 2.63 18.79 -10.44
N ASN A 63 1.76 17.96 -9.88
CA ASN A 63 0.31 18.16 -9.82
C ASN A 63 -0.37 18.28 -11.19
N SER A 64 0.33 17.84 -12.23
CA SER A 64 -0.07 17.95 -13.62
C SER A 64 -1.37 17.20 -13.94
N GLY A 65 -1.62 16.11 -13.23
CA GLY A 65 -2.84 15.31 -13.39
C GLY A 65 -4.13 16.05 -13.05
N LYS A 66 -4.07 17.09 -12.20
CA LYS A 66 -5.21 17.92 -11.85
C LYS A 66 -5.26 19.23 -12.64
N PHE A 67 -4.10 19.77 -13.02
CA PHE A 67 -3.99 21.08 -13.66
C PHE A 67 -3.58 20.99 -15.13
N ASP A 68 -2.29 20.83 -15.42
CA ASP A 68 -1.73 21.00 -16.76
C ASP A 68 -2.40 20.10 -17.80
N LEU A 69 -2.54 18.80 -17.50
CA LEU A 69 -3.21 17.86 -18.41
C LEU A 69 -4.66 18.25 -18.72
N ASN A 70 -5.35 18.84 -17.76
CA ASN A 70 -6.72 19.30 -18.00
C ASN A 70 -6.78 20.52 -18.94
N ILE A 71 -5.74 21.35 -18.95
CA ILE A 71 -5.67 22.54 -19.82
C ILE A 71 -5.45 22.12 -21.27
N PHE A 72 -4.49 21.21 -21.54
CA PHE A 72 -4.08 20.92 -22.92
C PHE A 72 -4.52 19.54 -23.45
N ILE A 73 -5.29 18.74 -22.68
CA ILE A 73 -5.72 17.42 -23.15
C ILE A 73 -6.49 17.46 -24.47
N LYS A 74 -7.24 18.54 -24.74
CA LYS A 74 -7.92 18.76 -26.00
C LYS A 74 -6.96 18.82 -27.19
N ASN A 75 -5.77 19.39 -27.01
CA ASN A 75 -4.74 19.47 -28.03
C ASN A 75 -4.06 18.12 -28.31
N LEU A 76 -4.24 17.11 -27.43
CA LEU A 76 -3.71 15.77 -27.62
C LEU A 76 -4.59 14.88 -28.51
N VAL A 77 -5.78 15.33 -28.88
CA VAL A 77 -6.73 14.62 -29.76
C VAL A 77 -6.94 15.28 -31.12
N SER A 78 -6.30 16.41 -31.36
CA SER A 78 -6.34 17.12 -32.60
C SER A 78 -5.14 16.86 -33.50
N ASN A 79 -5.29 17.03 -34.82
CA ASN A 79 -4.16 17.04 -35.79
C ASN A 79 -3.14 15.90 -35.64
N ASN A 80 -3.43 14.72 -36.14
CA ASN A 80 -2.54 13.56 -36.19
C ASN A 80 -2.07 12.99 -34.81
N LYS A 81 -2.64 13.47 -33.71
CA LYS A 81 -2.36 12.94 -32.37
C LYS A 81 -3.51 12.08 -31.89
N HIS A 82 -3.23 11.05 -31.13
CA HIS A 82 -4.27 10.24 -30.51
C HIS A 82 -3.88 9.75 -29.14
N ILE A 83 -4.81 9.78 -28.22
CA ILE A 83 -4.63 9.25 -26.88
C ILE A 83 -4.82 7.73 -26.93
N LYS A 84 -3.75 6.99 -26.64
CA LYS A 84 -3.76 5.51 -26.61
C LYS A 84 -4.28 4.94 -25.29
N LYS A 85 -4.07 5.64 -24.19
CA LYS A 85 -4.48 5.16 -22.85
C LYS A 85 -4.63 6.31 -21.86
N ILE A 86 -5.70 6.25 -21.08
CA ILE A 86 -5.93 7.13 -19.95
C ILE A 86 -6.07 6.27 -18.70
N ILE A 87 -5.44 6.67 -17.59
CA ILE A 87 -5.66 6.14 -16.25
C ILE A 87 -5.96 7.30 -15.32
N GLY A 88 -7.10 7.25 -14.65
CA GLY A 88 -7.61 8.30 -13.78
C GLY A 88 -9.08 8.56 -14.03
N SER A 89 -9.56 9.72 -13.62
CA SER A 89 -10.92 10.20 -13.87
C SER A 89 -10.90 11.43 -14.79
N THR A 90 -12.07 11.87 -15.22
CA THR A 90 -12.23 13.09 -16.01
C THR A 90 -11.77 14.36 -15.31
N THR A 91 -11.53 14.31 -14.00
CA THR A 91 -11.08 15.47 -13.20
C THR A 91 -9.66 15.33 -12.68
N LYS A 92 -9.09 14.10 -12.70
CA LYS A 92 -7.74 13.85 -12.22
C LYS A 92 -7.09 12.70 -12.99
N TYR A 93 -6.15 13.01 -13.83
CA TYR A 93 -5.37 12.05 -14.60
C TYR A 93 -4.18 11.54 -13.76
N LYS A 94 -4.03 10.23 -13.69
CA LYS A 94 -2.81 9.60 -13.16
C LYS A 94 -1.77 9.39 -14.24
N MET A 95 -2.24 9.08 -15.45
CA MET A 95 -1.40 8.86 -16.62
C MET A 95 -2.21 9.07 -17.90
N VAL A 96 -1.59 9.73 -18.87
CA VAL A 96 -2.11 9.83 -20.24
C VAL A 96 -1.01 9.42 -21.21
N LYS A 97 -1.27 8.43 -22.06
CA LYS A 97 -0.34 7.94 -23.08
C LYS A 97 -0.81 8.38 -24.45
N VAL A 98 0.04 9.09 -25.18
CA VAL A 98 -0.26 9.74 -26.45
C VAL A 98 0.71 9.29 -27.51
N GLY A 99 0.23 9.11 -28.73
CA GLY A 99 1.04 8.87 -29.92
C GLY A 99 0.62 9.76 -31.08
N MET A 100 1.43 9.80 -32.12
CA MET A 100 1.03 10.40 -33.39
C MET A 100 0.04 9.44 -34.08
N LYS A 101 -0.94 9.96 -34.80
CA LYS A 101 -1.82 9.12 -35.63
C LYS A 101 -1.00 8.50 -36.75
N PRO A 102 -1.06 7.18 -36.95
CA PRO A 102 -0.48 6.60 -38.13
C PRO A 102 -1.19 7.14 -39.36
N ILE A 103 -0.45 7.63 -40.34
CA ILE A 103 -0.97 8.03 -41.63
C ILE A 103 -1.50 6.78 -42.30
N GLU A 104 -2.74 6.85 -42.77
CA GLU A 104 -3.57 5.82 -43.41
C GLU A 104 -3.00 4.39 -43.54
N HIS A 105 -3.70 3.44 -42.94
CA HIS A 105 -3.40 2.02 -43.13
C HIS A 105 -3.78 1.59 -44.56
N LYS A 106 -2.82 1.24 -45.40
CA LYS A 106 -3.10 0.48 -46.61
C LYS A 106 -3.38 -0.97 -46.27
N TYR A 107 -4.51 -1.46 -46.70
CA TYR A 107 -4.85 -2.87 -46.63
C TYR A 107 -4.43 -3.55 -47.93
N ILE A 108 -3.59 -4.57 -47.85
CA ILE A 108 -3.23 -5.39 -48.99
C ILE A 108 -3.90 -6.76 -48.80
N LYS A 109 -4.61 -7.21 -49.84
CA LYS A 109 -5.08 -8.59 -49.88
C LYS A 109 -3.88 -9.46 -50.28
N LYS A 110 -3.51 -10.37 -49.41
CA LYS A 110 -2.54 -11.45 -49.75
C LYS A 110 -3.34 -12.72 -49.92
N SER A 111 -3.29 -13.29 -51.11
CA SER A 111 -3.87 -14.61 -51.40
C SER A 111 -2.77 -15.65 -51.33
N GLU A 112 -2.93 -16.62 -50.48
CA GLU A 112 -2.04 -17.81 -50.42
C GLU A 112 -2.81 -19.03 -50.84
N GLU A 113 -2.28 -19.77 -51.82
CA GLU A 113 -2.79 -21.08 -52.21
C GLU A 113 -2.25 -22.12 -51.22
N TYR A 114 -3.14 -22.93 -50.70
CA TYR A 114 -2.79 -24.07 -49.86
C TYR A 114 -3.65 -25.27 -50.22
N GLN A 115 -3.12 -26.47 -49.97
CA GLN A 115 -3.81 -27.72 -50.29
C GLN A 115 -4.55 -28.23 -49.04
N VAL A 116 -5.82 -28.57 -49.23
CA VAL A 116 -6.68 -29.16 -48.19
C VAL A 116 -7.17 -30.52 -48.69
N LYS A 117 -7.07 -31.54 -47.85
CA LYS A 117 -7.58 -32.88 -48.20
C LYS A 117 -9.08 -32.93 -47.90
N ARG A 118 -9.91 -33.07 -48.98
CA ARG A 118 -11.35 -33.31 -48.87
C ARG A 118 -11.68 -34.62 -49.61
N ASN A 119 -12.48 -35.49 -48.99
CA ASN A 119 -12.90 -36.75 -49.55
C ASN A 119 -11.77 -37.62 -50.14
N ASN A 120 -10.62 -37.67 -49.47
CA ASN A 120 -9.39 -38.34 -49.86
C ASN A 120 -8.63 -37.71 -51.04
N GLU A 121 -9.07 -36.63 -51.62
CA GLU A 121 -8.38 -35.88 -52.67
C GLU A 121 -7.79 -34.55 -52.11
N TRP A 122 -6.62 -34.16 -52.65
CA TRP A 122 -5.99 -32.90 -52.35
C TRP A 122 -6.55 -31.80 -53.29
N ILE A 123 -7.25 -30.81 -52.67
CA ILE A 123 -7.82 -29.70 -53.41
C ILE A 123 -7.04 -28.45 -53.05
N THR A 124 -6.56 -27.75 -54.10
CA THR A 124 -5.95 -26.42 -53.91
C THR A 124 -7.07 -25.41 -53.63
N THR A 125 -6.97 -24.70 -52.53
CA THR A 125 -7.88 -23.61 -52.14
C THR A 125 -7.07 -22.36 -51.82
N THR A 126 -7.71 -21.20 -51.95
CA THR A 126 -7.06 -19.93 -51.75
C THR A 126 -7.55 -19.34 -50.45
N LYS A 127 -6.64 -18.96 -49.55
CA LYS A 127 -6.95 -18.19 -48.34
C LYS A 127 -6.62 -16.75 -48.63
N GLU A 128 -7.62 -15.89 -48.59
CA GLU A 128 -7.41 -14.44 -48.62
C GLU A 128 -7.22 -13.94 -47.22
N GLU A 129 -6.07 -13.35 -46.93
CA GLU A 129 -5.78 -12.62 -45.70
C GLU A 129 -5.67 -11.13 -46.01
N ILE A 130 -6.45 -10.33 -45.29
CA ILE A 130 -6.31 -8.87 -45.34
C ILE A 130 -5.20 -8.48 -44.35
N LEU A 131 -4.02 -8.23 -44.92
CA LEU A 131 -2.90 -7.76 -44.11
C LEU A 131 -2.97 -6.25 -43.94
N LYS A 132 -2.97 -5.80 -42.71
CA LYS A 132 -2.85 -4.39 -42.35
C LYS A 132 -1.38 -4.01 -42.38
N ILE A 133 -0.95 -3.35 -43.46
CA ILE A 133 0.41 -2.83 -43.54
C ILE A 133 0.43 -1.46 -42.84
N LYS A 134 1.25 -1.38 -41.81
CA LYS A 134 1.60 -0.11 -41.16
C LYS A 134 2.60 0.60 -42.06
N HIS A 135 2.29 1.83 -42.49
CA HIS A 135 3.29 2.65 -43.17
C HIS A 135 4.46 2.92 -42.24
N GLU A 136 5.69 2.60 -42.67
CA GLU A 136 6.90 2.58 -41.86
C GLU A 136 7.46 3.96 -41.49
N GLU A 137 6.86 5.05 -41.91
CA GLU A 137 7.46 6.38 -41.76
C GLU A 137 7.13 7.12 -40.45
N GLU A 138 6.24 6.59 -39.60
CA GLU A 138 5.97 7.24 -38.33
C GLU A 138 6.47 6.47 -37.15
N THR A 139 7.34 7.13 -36.41
CA THR A 139 7.90 6.64 -35.17
C THR A 139 6.82 6.20 -34.21
N ASP A 140 6.93 4.97 -33.74
CA ASP A 140 6.12 4.43 -32.65
C ASP A 140 6.41 5.09 -31.29
N THR A 141 7.05 6.28 -31.29
CA THR A 141 7.38 7.00 -30.07
C THR A 141 6.11 7.51 -29.42
N LEU A 142 5.93 7.16 -28.18
CA LEU A 142 4.80 7.53 -27.37
C LEU A 142 5.27 8.41 -26.21
N ILE A 143 4.50 9.42 -25.88
CA ILE A 143 4.67 10.22 -24.68
C ILE A 143 3.76 9.68 -23.60
N LYS A 144 4.30 9.48 -22.40
CA LYS A 144 3.59 9.05 -21.21
C LYS A 144 3.62 10.17 -20.17
N PHE A 145 2.58 11.01 -20.13
CA PHE A 145 2.44 12.03 -19.09
C PHE A 145 2.14 11.38 -17.75
N ILE A 146 2.91 11.73 -16.72
CA ILE A 146 2.80 11.21 -15.36
C ILE A 146 2.86 12.36 -14.36
N ASP A 147 2.04 12.30 -13.32
CA ASP A 147 2.11 13.24 -12.20
C ASP A 147 3.02 12.68 -11.11
N ILE A 148 4.09 13.41 -10.72
CA ILE A 148 5.00 13.01 -9.66
C ILE A 148 4.28 12.85 -8.31
N LYS A 149 3.17 13.54 -8.10
CA LYS A 149 2.33 13.37 -6.91
C LYS A 149 1.73 11.98 -6.74
N ASN A 150 1.81 11.14 -7.74
CA ASN A 150 1.46 9.71 -7.60
C ASN A 150 2.51 8.93 -6.78
N PHE A 151 3.73 9.46 -6.65
CA PHE A 151 4.89 8.78 -6.04
C PHE A 151 5.34 9.42 -4.71
N ILE A 152 4.64 10.42 -4.23
CA ILE A 152 4.96 11.14 -3.00
C ILE A 152 3.75 11.24 -2.05
N ASP A 153 4.01 11.65 -0.83
CA ASP A 153 3.01 11.77 0.24
C ASP A 153 2.11 13.02 0.17
N GLY A 154 2.19 13.76 -0.93
CA GLY A 154 1.48 15.03 -1.08
C GLY A 154 2.40 16.23 -0.78
N GLY A 155 1.78 17.35 -0.42
CA GLY A 155 2.50 18.61 -0.21
C GLY A 155 2.57 19.47 -1.47
N ASP A 156 3.16 20.65 -1.33
CA ASP A 156 3.48 21.57 -2.41
C ASP A 156 4.90 21.35 -2.97
N LEU A 157 5.28 22.06 -4.00
CA LEU A 157 6.58 21.92 -4.66
C LEU A 157 7.74 22.26 -3.70
N LYS A 158 7.61 23.30 -2.87
CA LYS A 158 8.62 23.67 -1.87
C LYS A 158 8.87 22.52 -0.88
N SER A 159 7.79 21.91 -0.39
CA SER A 159 7.83 20.75 0.50
C SER A 159 8.44 19.51 -0.18
N PHE A 160 8.14 19.31 -1.47
CA PHE A 160 8.71 18.22 -2.26
C PHE A 160 10.23 18.31 -2.36
N VAL A 161 10.75 19.47 -2.75
CA VAL A 161 12.21 19.69 -2.82
C VAL A 161 12.86 19.50 -1.46
N LYS A 162 12.32 20.13 -0.42
CA LYS A 162 12.86 20.01 0.95
C LYS A 162 12.91 18.57 1.46
N LYS A 163 11.91 17.76 1.11
CA LYS A 163 11.82 16.36 1.59
C LYS A 163 12.74 15.40 0.83
N TYR A 164 12.84 15.57 -0.46
CA TYR A 164 13.50 14.57 -1.33
C TYR A 164 14.83 15.00 -1.90
N ALA A 165 15.18 16.29 -1.77
CA ALA A 165 16.49 16.83 -2.10
C ALA A 165 16.91 17.91 -1.07
N PRO A 166 17.06 17.55 0.21
CA PRO A 166 17.40 18.51 1.27
C PRO A 166 18.77 19.19 1.04
N GLU A 167 19.65 18.58 0.26
CA GLU A 167 20.93 19.11 -0.16
C GLU A 167 20.84 20.21 -1.22
N SER A 168 19.70 20.35 -1.87
CA SER A 168 19.48 21.37 -2.88
C SER A 168 19.45 22.77 -2.26
N LYS A 169 20.32 23.63 -2.74
CA LYS A 169 20.35 25.06 -2.35
C LYS A 169 19.27 25.89 -3.06
N GLN A 170 18.65 25.33 -4.09
CA GLN A 170 17.61 26.00 -4.85
C GLN A 170 16.27 25.88 -4.14
N LEU A 171 15.67 26.99 -3.81
CA LEU A 171 14.34 27.06 -3.22
C LEU A 171 13.32 27.53 -4.27
N LYS A 172 12.07 27.19 -4.05
CA LYS A 172 10.97 27.68 -4.91
C LYS A 172 10.89 29.19 -4.81
N ALA A 173 11.01 29.90 -5.95
CA ALA A 173 10.77 31.33 -6.01
C ALA A 173 9.28 31.67 -5.79
N GLN A 174 8.97 32.91 -5.43
CA GLN A 174 7.62 33.43 -5.22
C GLN A 174 7.18 34.25 -6.43
N PHE A 175 5.92 34.06 -6.87
CA PHE A 175 5.36 34.89 -7.96
C PHE A 175 3.87 35.17 -7.69
N PRO A 176 3.38 36.41 -7.91
CA PRO A 176 2.01 36.84 -7.61
C PRO A 176 1.03 36.47 -8.74
N TYR A 177 0.68 35.20 -8.85
CA TYR A 177 -0.15 34.67 -9.95
C TYR A 177 -1.51 35.34 -10.12
N GLN A 178 -2.14 35.70 -9.00
CA GLN A 178 -3.53 36.22 -9.07
C GLN A 178 -3.56 37.72 -9.37
N PHE A 179 -2.45 38.41 -9.11
CA PHE A 179 -2.30 39.81 -9.44
C PHE A 179 -2.13 40.04 -10.94
N ILE A 180 -1.46 39.13 -11.66
CA ILE A 180 -1.25 39.20 -13.10
C ILE A 180 -2.48 38.64 -13.81
N THR A 181 -3.15 39.50 -14.60
CA THR A 181 -4.35 39.20 -15.40
C THR A 181 -4.09 39.40 -16.89
N LEU A 182 -5.01 38.97 -17.73
CA LEU A 182 -4.96 39.26 -19.20
C LEU A 182 -4.97 40.75 -19.49
N ASP A 183 -5.59 41.55 -18.63
CA ASP A 183 -5.75 42.99 -18.86
C ASP A 183 -4.52 43.79 -18.45
N ASN A 184 -3.73 43.30 -17.46
CA ASN A 184 -2.60 44.04 -16.88
C ASN A 184 -1.20 43.47 -17.16
N TYR A 185 -1.12 42.26 -17.75
CA TYR A 185 0.16 41.56 -17.83
C TYR A 185 1.27 42.30 -18.61
N GLN A 186 0.90 43.01 -19.68
CA GLN A 186 1.88 43.72 -20.50
C GLN A 186 2.49 44.88 -19.71
N ASP A 187 1.66 45.67 -19.05
CA ASP A 187 2.09 46.83 -18.27
C ASP A 187 2.85 46.39 -17.00
N GLU A 188 2.29 45.46 -16.26
CA GLU A 188 2.88 44.99 -15.00
C GLU A 188 4.21 44.27 -15.18
N LEU A 189 4.32 43.43 -16.22
CA LEU A 189 5.56 42.69 -16.45
C LEU A 189 6.68 43.52 -17.07
N SER A 190 6.37 44.68 -17.70
CA SER A 190 7.36 45.62 -18.20
C SER A 190 8.03 46.46 -17.12
N LYS A 191 7.43 46.57 -15.95
CA LYS A 191 7.96 47.36 -14.81
C LYS A 191 9.29 46.84 -14.29
N HIS A 192 10.10 47.77 -13.78
CA HIS A 192 11.44 47.51 -13.19
C HIS A 192 11.37 47.29 -11.67
N GLU A 193 10.39 47.90 -10.99
CA GLU A 193 10.24 47.76 -9.54
C GLU A 193 9.74 46.37 -9.17
N PRO A 194 10.18 45.82 -8.03
CA PRO A 194 9.64 44.59 -7.51
C PRO A 194 8.11 44.66 -7.29
N PHE A 195 7.44 43.52 -7.27
CA PHE A 195 6.04 43.46 -6.84
C PHE A 195 5.90 43.84 -5.37
N ALA A 196 4.86 44.58 -5.00
CA ALA A 196 4.54 44.88 -3.62
C ALA A 196 4.06 43.62 -2.87
N HIS A 197 4.23 43.58 -1.54
CA HIS A 197 3.83 42.44 -0.71
C HIS A 197 2.35 42.07 -0.91
N ASP A 198 1.46 43.07 -1.00
CA ASP A 198 0.03 42.88 -1.14
C ASP A 198 -0.37 42.21 -2.48
N HIS A 199 0.48 42.30 -3.50
CA HIS A 199 0.27 41.60 -4.76
C HIS A 199 0.33 40.07 -4.65
N PHE A 200 0.94 39.53 -3.60
CA PHE A 200 1.08 38.09 -3.36
C PHE A 200 -0.10 37.48 -2.61
N TYR A 201 -1.16 38.26 -2.32
CA TYR A 201 -2.34 37.73 -1.68
C TYR A 201 -2.98 36.61 -2.53
N SER A 202 -3.28 35.52 -1.88
CA SER A 202 -3.95 34.37 -2.49
C SER A 202 -5.38 34.24 -2.02
N ASP A 203 -6.32 34.52 -2.89
CA ASP A 203 -7.75 34.27 -2.63
C ASP A 203 -8.08 32.81 -2.32
N LEU A 204 -7.34 31.89 -2.92
CA LEU A 204 -7.56 30.46 -2.70
C LEU A 204 -7.16 30.04 -1.28
N LYS A 205 -6.04 30.61 -0.78
CA LYS A 205 -5.51 30.31 0.56
C LYS A 205 -6.04 31.29 1.61
N GLN A 206 -6.62 32.43 1.22
CA GLN A 206 -7.03 33.54 2.08
C GLN A 206 -5.86 34.07 2.95
N THR A 207 -4.66 34.06 2.41
CA THR A 207 -3.44 34.52 3.07
C THR A 207 -2.48 35.15 2.07
N ASN A 208 -1.61 36.01 2.59
CA ASN A 208 -0.44 36.52 1.86
C ASN A 208 0.77 35.59 2.09
N ILE A 209 1.86 35.80 1.35
CA ILE A 209 3.14 35.19 1.66
C ILE A 209 3.71 35.79 2.97
N THR A 210 4.58 35.04 3.64
CA THR A 210 5.21 35.55 4.88
C THR A 210 6.21 36.67 4.57
N ILE A 211 6.54 37.46 5.56
CA ILE A 211 7.52 38.54 5.41
C ILE A 211 8.90 37.98 5.04
N GLU A 212 9.27 36.81 5.57
CA GLU A 212 10.49 36.11 5.21
C GLU A 212 10.50 35.71 3.72
N GLU A 213 9.41 35.13 3.25
CA GLU A 213 9.25 34.76 1.84
C GLU A 213 9.26 35.97 0.90
N TYR A 214 8.70 37.09 1.36
CA TYR A 214 8.74 38.35 0.64
C TYR A 214 10.16 38.94 0.56
N ASN A 215 10.93 38.88 1.68
CA ASN A 215 12.32 39.31 1.69
C ASN A 215 13.21 38.43 0.77
N GLU A 216 12.99 37.11 0.75
CA GLU A 216 13.64 36.19 -0.20
C GLU A 216 13.33 36.60 -1.65
N TYR A 217 12.07 36.93 -1.95
CA TYR A 217 11.64 37.42 -3.25
C TYR A 217 12.38 38.75 -3.61
N LEU A 218 12.42 39.73 -2.71
CA LEU A 218 13.10 41.02 -2.94
C LEU A 218 14.59 40.85 -3.22
N GLN A 219 15.25 39.90 -2.53
CA GLN A 219 16.65 39.61 -2.78
C GLN A 219 16.87 38.99 -4.17
N SER A 220 16.03 38.02 -4.53
CA SER A 220 16.17 37.35 -5.82
C SER A 220 15.81 38.27 -7.00
N SER A 221 14.80 39.13 -6.83
CA SER A 221 14.33 40.06 -7.88
C SER A 221 15.36 41.09 -8.31
N LYS A 222 16.31 41.47 -7.43
CA LYS A 222 17.42 42.42 -7.74
C LYS A 222 18.31 41.97 -8.90
N ASN A 223 18.35 40.70 -9.19
CA ASN A 223 19.16 40.12 -10.28
C ASN A 223 18.52 40.30 -11.67
N PHE A 224 17.32 40.85 -11.75
CA PHE A 224 16.56 40.96 -12.99
C PHE A 224 16.18 42.39 -13.30
N LYS A 225 16.22 42.75 -14.58
CA LYS A 225 15.95 44.13 -15.03
C LYS A 225 14.44 44.43 -14.99
N THR A 226 13.62 43.49 -15.35
CA THR A 226 12.16 43.64 -15.42
C THR A 226 11.46 42.53 -14.68
N ARG A 227 10.17 42.76 -14.33
CA ARG A 227 9.32 41.71 -13.79
C ARG A 227 9.12 40.55 -14.76
N LEU A 228 9.21 40.80 -16.10
CA LEU A 228 9.16 39.77 -17.13
C LEU A 228 10.39 38.85 -17.06
N ASP A 229 11.60 39.42 -16.85
CA ASP A 229 12.80 38.63 -16.74
C ASP A 229 12.76 37.75 -15.50
N TYR A 230 12.26 38.30 -14.38
CA TYR A 230 11.99 37.53 -13.17
C TYR A 230 10.94 36.43 -13.39
N PHE A 231 9.87 36.71 -14.13
CA PHE A 231 8.85 35.70 -14.45
C PHE A 231 9.41 34.54 -15.30
N LYS A 232 10.26 34.84 -16.28
CA LYS A 232 10.96 33.79 -17.05
C LYS A 232 11.84 32.93 -16.16
N TYR A 233 12.63 33.56 -15.29
CA TYR A 233 13.44 32.85 -14.30
C TYR A 233 12.59 31.97 -13.39
N TYR A 234 11.54 32.54 -12.82
CA TYR A 234 10.59 31.82 -11.98
C TYR A 234 10.05 30.56 -12.68
N ASN A 235 9.60 30.70 -13.92
CA ASN A 235 9.02 29.60 -14.70
C ASN A 235 10.04 28.48 -14.98
N ASN A 236 11.28 28.84 -15.29
CA ASN A 236 12.36 27.86 -15.50
C ASN A 236 12.73 27.17 -14.19
N GLN A 237 12.87 27.96 -13.13
CA GLN A 237 13.22 27.43 -11.80
C GLN A 237 12.21 26.43 -11.27
N ASP A 238 10.90 26.67 -11.43
CA ASP A 238 9.86 25.72 -11.02
C ASP A 238 10.01 24.34 -11.70
N THR A 239 10.67 24.28 -12.86
CA THR A 239 10.97 23.04 -13.56
C THR A 239 12.30 22.44 -13.09
N GLU A 240 13.36 23.26 -13.00
CA GLU A 240 14.72 22.83 -12.64
C GLU A 240 14.79 22.26 -11.23
N ILE A 241 14.11 22.88 -10.25
CA ILE A 241 14.11 22.40 -8.87
C ILE A 241 13.43 21.04 -8.68
N MET A 242 12.69 20.56 -9.67
CA MET A 242 12.06 19.24 -9.65
C MET A 242 13.05 18.12 -9.95
N LEU A 243 14.15 18.39 -10.67
CA LEU A 243 15.04 17.35 -11.15
C LEU A 243 15.75 16.61 -10.01
N PRO A 244 16.44 17.28 -9.05
CA PRO A 244 17.14 16.58 -7.98
C PRO A 244 16.25 15.66 -7.14
N PRO A 245 15.06 16.08 -6.66
CA PRO A 245 14.19 15.21 -5.89
C PRO A 245 13.60 14.03 -6.72
N ILE A 246 13.41 14.20 -8.04
CA ILE A 246 12.98 13.11 -8.91
C ILE A 246 14.09 12.09 -9.06
N ASP A 247 15.33 12.53 -9.32
CA ASP A 247 16.48 11.65 -9.46
C ASP A 247 16.76 10.88 -8.17
N ASN A 248 16.67 11.54 -7.02
CA ASN A 248 16.80 10.89 -5.72
C ASN A 248 15.71 9.82 -5.49
N LEU A 249 14.47 10.08 -5.86
CA LEU A 249 13.38 9.10 -5.75
C LEU A 249 13.57 7.89 -6.67
N ILE A 250 14.04 8.14 -7.91
CA ILE A 250 14.38 7.08 -8.85
C ILE A 250 15.50 6.21 -8.28
N ALA A 251 16.58 6.84 -7.79
CA ALA A 251 17.73 6.14 -7.20
C ALA A 251 17.34 5.34 -5.95
N ASP A 252 16.57 5.93 -5.03
CA ASP A 252 16.09 5.28 -3.81
C ASP A 252 15.19 4.06 -4.12
N THR A 253 14.37 4.16 -5.15
CA THR A 253 13.52 3.04 -5.61
C THR A 253 14.35 1.97 -6.32
N PHE A 254 15.28 2.38 -7.18
CA PHE A 254 16.12 1.47 -7.93
C PHE A 254 17.16 0.73 -7.08
N LYS A 255 17.50 1.25 -5.90
CA LYS A 255 18.26 0.53 -4.88
C LYS A 255 17.67 -0.85 -4.59
N TYR A 256 16.35 -0.99 -4.68
CA TYR A 256 15.61 -2.25 -4.56
C TYR A 256 15.33 -2.91 -5.91
N LYS A 257 16.00 -2.48 -6.99
CA LYS A 257 15.85 -2.99 -8.37
C LYS A 257 14.43 -2.87 -8.92
N VAL A 258 13.72 -1.84 -8.50
CA VAL A 258 12.40 -1.48 -9.03
C VAL A 258 12.53 -0.17 -9.81
N ASP A 259 12.11 -0.18 -11.08
CA ASP A 259 11.96 1.04 -11.86
C ASP A 259 10.73 1.81 -11.38
N MET A 260 10.97 3.01 -10.80
CA MET A 260 9.91 3.84 -10.24
C MET A 260 8.84 4.18 -11.28
N LEU A 261 9.24 4.50 -12.51
CA LEU A 261 8.36 4.99 -13.56
C LEU A 261 7.62 3.88 -14.32
N HIS A 262 7.97 2.61 -14.06
CA HIS A 262 7.24 1.48 -14.62
C HIS A 262 5.83 1.37 -14.02
N ASN A 263 5.69 1.56 -12.73
CA ASN A 263 4.41 1.61 -12.04
C ASN A 263 3.81 3.03 -12.04
N LEU A 264 2.63 3.18 -11.48
CA LEU A 264 1.89 4.45 -11.50
C LEU A 264 1.67 5.06 -10.12
N SER A 265 2.27 4.50 -9.08
CA SER A 265 2.16 5.05 -7.73
C SER A 265 3.22 4.51 -6.79
N LEU A 266 3.49 5.28 -5.72
CA LEU A 266 4.33 4.86 -4.62
C LEU A 266 3.89 3.52 -4.01
N SER A 267 2.59 3.34 -3.81
CA SER A 267 2.03 2.09 -3.25
C SER A 267 2.29 0.89 -4.16
N ALA A 268 2.24 1.06 -5.48
CA ALA A 268 2.55 -0.01 -6.45
C ALA A 268 4.05 -0.36 -6.40
N ASN A 269 4.93 0.63 -6.35
CA ASN A 269 6.38 0.42 -6.21
C ASN A 269 6.71 -0.27 -4.89
N ALA A 270 6.13 0.19 -3.78
CA ALA A 270 6.33 -0.41 -2.46
C ALA A 270 5.82 -1.85 -2.39
N SER A 271 4.68 -2.15 -3.01
CA SER A 271 4.18 -3.52 -3.12
C SER A 271 5.13 -4.41 -3.93
N MET A 272 5.65 -3.91 -5.05
CA MET A 272 6.63 -4.63 -5.86
C MET A 272 7.91 -4.93 -5.07
N ILE A 273 8.43 -3.94 -4.33
CA ILE A 273 9.58 -4.12 -3.43
C ILE A 273 9.24 -5.16 -2.35
N LYS A 274 8.08 -5.05 -1.68
CA LYS A 274 7.64 -5.99 -0.65
C LYS A 274 7.66 -7.44 -1.13
N TYR A 275 7.08 -7.70 -2.29
CA TYR A 275 7.06 -9.05 -2.84
C TYR A 275 8.42 -9.51 -3.33
N SER A 276 9.31 -8.60 -3.76
CA SER A 276 10.67 -8.98 -4.14
C SER A 276 11.47 -9.56 -2.99
N PHE A 277 11.26 -9.07 -1.76
CA PHE A 277 11.91 -9.60 -0.56
C PHE A 277 11.53 -11.04 -0.21
N LEU A 278 10.40 -11.55 -0.69
CA LEU A 278 10.02 -12.94 -0.46
C LEU A 278 10.89 -13.95 -1.22
N TYR A 279 11.50 -13.51 -2.31
CA TYR A 279 12.19 -14.37 -3.26
C TYR A 279 13.68 -14.39 -3.09
N ASN A 280 14.18 -13.39 -2.42
CA ASN A 280 15.58 -13.27 -2.07
C ASN A 280 15.70 -13.16 -0.56
N ASP A 281 16.70 -13.78 -0.01
CA ASP A 281 17.39 -13.20 1.11
C ASP A 281 18.01 -11.92 0.55
N PHE A 282 17.21 -10.87 0.46
CA PHE A 282 17.51 -9.67 -0.31
C PHE A 282 18.71 -8.98 0.31
N ILE A 283 19.85 -9.49 -0.09
CA ILE A 283 21.13 -8.94 0.24
C ILE A 283 21.41 -7.90 -0.83
N TYR A 284 21.91 -6.76 -0.46
CA TYR A 284 22.22 -5.60 -1.29
C TYR A 284 23.03 -5.87 -2.56
N LYS A 285 23.77 -6.97 -2.62
CA LYS A 285 24.41 -7.43 -3.84
C LYS A 285 23.44 -8.33 -4.56
N TYR A 286 22.74 -7.73 -5.45
CA TYR A 286 21.79 -8.34 -6.32
C TYR A 286 22.48 -9.40 -7.19
N ASP A 287 22.36 -10.64 -6.82
CA ASP A 287 22.80 -11.74 -7.65
C ASP A 287 21.64 -12.24 -8.49
N THR A 288 21.60 -11.85 -9.76
CA THR A 288 20.59 -12.27 -10.73
C THR A 288 20.55 -13.78 -10.91
N LYS A 289 21.61 -14.50 -10.57
CA LYS A 289 21.64 -15.98 -10.62
C LYS A 289 20.72 -16.64 -9.60
N ASN A 290 20.40 -15.96 -8.51
CA ASN A 290 19.58 -16.50 -7.41
C ASN A 290 18.10 -16.10 -7.44
N ILE A 291 17.65 -15.35 -8.44
CA ILE A 291 16.23 -15.01 -8.61
C ILE A 291 15.37 -16.24 -8.93
N ALA A 292 15.97 -17.36 -9.28
CA ALA A 292 15.26 -18.55 -9.72
C ALA A 292 14.47 -19.28 -8.63
N ASN A 293 14.81 -19.13 -7.37
CA ASN A 293 14.15 -19.82 -6.26
C ASN A 293 12.93 -19.10 -5.72
N LEU A 294 12.18 -18.48 -6.57
CA LEU A 294 11.07 -17.60 -6.24
C LEU A 294 9.91 -18.24 -5.48
N TYR A 295 9.81 -19.54 -5.50
CA TYR A 295 8.58 -20.21 -5.05
C TYR A 295 8.70 -20.92 -3.73
N ASP A 296 9.92 -21.16 -3.26
CA ASP A 296 10.09 -22.28 -2.36
C ASP A 296 10.67 -22.00 -0.99
N LYS A 297 11.17 -20.79 -0.73
CA LYS A 297 11.85 -20.53 0.57
C LYS A 297 10.88 -20.30 1.73
N SER A 298 9.65 -19.89 1.47
CA SER A 298 8.68 -19.61 2.55
C SER A 298 7.85 -20.81 2.97
N SER A 299 7.70 -21.81 2.12
CA SER A 299 6.81 -22.95 2.37
C SER A 299 7.51 -24.30 2.47
N ILE A 300 8.81 -24.35 2.18
CA ILE A 300 9.50 -25.61 2.25
C ILE A 300 10.13 -25.77 3.62
N SER A 301 9.51 -26.67 4.38
CA SER A 301 10.24 -27.49 5.33
C SER A 301 11.59 -27.86 4.72
N LYS A 302 12.63 -27.83 5.52
CA LYS A 302 14.02 -28.25 5.24
C LYS A 302 14.19 -29.64 4.58
N ARG A 303 13.25 -30.09 3.76
CA ARG A 303 13.43 -31.27 2.94
C ARG A 303 14.45 -30.90 1.88
N LYS A 304 15.66 -31.44 2.00
CA LYS A 304 16.63 -31.50 0.88
C LYS A 304 15.85 -31.98 -0.32
N ARG A 305 15.69 -31.14 -1.35
CA ARG A 305 15.05 -31.56 -2.59
C ARG A 305 15.83 -32.73 -3.13
N LYS A 306 15.14 -33.85 -3.34
CA LYS A 306 15.76 -35.01 -3.98
C LYS A 306 16.15 -34.59 -5.39
N ARG A 307 17.41 -34.75 -5.77
CA ARG A 307 17.86 -34.54 -7.14
C ARG A 307 17.12 -35.48 -8.09
N PHE A 308 16.98 -35.03 -9.33
CA PHE A 308 16.33 -35.82 -10.37
C PHE A 308 17.15 -37.08 -10.62
N GLU A 309 16.52 -38.25 -10.48
CA GLU A 309 17.11 -39.54 -10.81
C GLU A 309 16.74 -39.88 -12.25
N LEU A 310 17.74 -39.90 -13.14
CA LEU A 310 17.56 -40.30 -14.50
C LEU A 310 17.29 -41.81 -14.55
N THR A 311 16.18 -42.22 -15.21
CA THR A 311 15.91 -43.65 -15.50
C THR A 311 16.26 -43.98 -16.94
N LYS A 312 16.54 -45.24 -17.20
CA LYS A 312 16.88 -45.70 -18.58
C LYS A 312 15.73 -45.45 -19.55
N GLU A 313 14.49 -45.69 -19.12
CA GLU A 313 13.30 -45.48 -19.92
C GLU A 313 13.10 -44.00 -20.27
N PHE A 314 13.30 -43.12 -19.29
CA PHE A 314 13.21 -41.68 -19.54
C PHE A 314 14.31 -41.22 -20.51
N TRP A 315 15.53 -41.71 -20.36
CA TRP A 315 16.64 -41.36 -21.24
C TRP A 315 16.41 -41.85 -22.68
N LYS A 316 15.97 -43.08 -22.82
CA LYS A 316 15.60 -43.68 -24.14
C LYS A 316 14.54 -42.84 -24.84
N ASP A 317 13.46 -42.47 -24.14
CA ASP A 317 12.40 -41.59 -24.68
C ASP A 317 12.95 -40.23 -25.10
N LYS A 318 13.88 -39.66 -24.31
CA LYS A 318 14.53 -38.42 -24.64
C LYS A 318 15.41 -38.50 -25.90
N CYS A 319 16.24 -39.54 -26.04
CA CYS A 319 17.07 -39.74 -27.22
C CYS A 319 16.21 -39.88 -28.48
N ALA A 320 15.13 -40.66 -28.44
CA ALA A 320 14.19 -40.80 -29.54
C ALA A 320 13.59 -39.45 -29.95
N ARG A 321 13.12 -38.66 -28.99
CA ARG A 321 12.55 -37.32 -29.25
C ARG A 321 13.58 -36.32 -29.78
N TYR A 322 14.82 -36.36 -29.33
CA TYR A 322 15.88 -35.50 -29.85
C TYR A 322 16.17 -35.83 -31.29
N LYS A 323 16.27 -37.13 -31.62
CA LYS A 323 16.48 -37.59 -32.97
C LYS A 323 15.33 -37.17 -33.88
N GLU A 324 14.08 -37.44 -33.52
CA GLU A 324 12.89 -37.03 -34.28
C GLU A 324 12.84 -35.50 -34.50
N GLN A 325 13.22 -34.73 -33.49
CA GLN A 325 13.26 -33.27 -33.58
C GLN A 325 14.31 -32.78 -34.57
N ASP A 326 15.48 -33.42 -34.59
CA ASP A 326 16.58 -33.07 -35.48
C ASP A 326 16.30 -33.50 -36.92
N GLU A 327 15.74 -34.68 -37.12
CA GLU A 327 15.29 -35.17 -38.42
C GLU A 327 14.24 -34.27 -39.06
N LYS A 328 13.23 -33.86 -38.27
CA LYS A 328 12.20 -32.91 -38.73
C LYS A 328 12.75 -31.56 -39.19
N LYS A 329 13.94 -31.19 -38.71
CA LYS A 329 14.62 -29.94 -39.06
C LYS A 329 15.77 -30.17 -40.09
N GLY A 330 15.94 -31.36 -40.60
CA GLY A 330 16.98 -31.69 -41.56
C GLY A 330 18.43 -31.64 -41.03
N ARG A 331 18.58 -31.85 -39.71
CA ARG A 331 19.92 -31.85 -39.08
C ARG A 331 20.55 -33.21 -39.18
N ASP A 332 21.88 -33.25 -39.22
CA ASP A 332 22.61 -34.52 -39.12
C ASP A 332 22.40 -35.13 -37.72
N THR A 333 21.93 -36.36 -37.69
CA THR A 333 21.66 -37.13 -36.48
C THR A 333 22.66 -38.23 -36.22
N SER A 334 23.72 -38.37 -37.10
CA SER A 334 24.71 -39.45 -36.99
C SER A 334 25.51 -39.43 -35.69
N GLN A 335 25.72 -38.25 -35.12
CA GLN A 335 26.51 -38.02 -33.90
C GLN A 335 25.62 -37.62 -32.69
N ASN A 336 24.30 -37.80 -32.82
CA ASN A 336 23.39 -37.49 -31.71
C ASN A 336 23.65 -38.40 -30.51
N VAL A 337 23.29 -37.89 -29.30
CA VAL A 337 23.30 -38.68 -28.06
C VAL A 337 22.43 -39.92 -28.21
N THR A 338 22.89 -41.02 -27.66
CA THR A 338 22.27 -42.35 -27.77
C THR A 338 21.88 -42.91 -26.41
N GLU A 339 21.26 -44.07 -26.38
CA GLU A 339 20.92 -44.78 -25.15
C GLU A 339 22.19 -45.19 -24.38
N GLU A 340 23.33 -45.38 -25.06
CA GLU A 340 24.63 -45.72 -24.46
C GLU A 340 25.19 -44.60 -23.57
N ASP A 341 24.79 -43.34 -23.78
CA ASP A 341 25.22 -42.18 -23.04
C ASP A 341 24.51 -42.06 -21.67
N TYR A 342 23.70 -43.03 -21.30
CA TYR A 342 22.87 -42.98 -20.09
C TYR A 342 23.70 -42.75 -18.79
N GLU A 343 24.74 -43.51 -18.56
CA GLU A 343 25.53 -43.40 -17.30
C GLU A 343 26.25 -42.03 -17.24
N TYR A 344 26.74 -41.52 -18.36
CA TYR A 344 27.36 -40.20 -18.42
C TYR A 344 26.38 -39.08 -18.04
N TYR A 345 25.18 -39.08 -18.60
CA TYR A 345 24.20 -38.02 -18.29
C TYR A 345 23.54 -38.23 -16.91
N LYS A 346 23.45 -39.46 -16.43
CA LYS A 346 22.99 -39.73 -15.06
C LYS A 346 23.95 -39.12 -14.03
N GLU A 347 25.24 -39.31 -14.16
CA GLU A 347 26.26 -38.74 -13.33
C GLU A 347 26.25 -37.19 -13.43
N LEU A 348 26.22 -36.67 -14.66
CA LEU A 348 26.22 -35.25 -14.93
C LEU A 348 25.00 -34.55 -14.30
N ILE A 349 23.80 -35.12 -14.36
CA ILE A 349 22.58 -34.60 -13.78
C ILE A 349 22.65 -34.57 -12.24
N LEU A 350 23.33 -35.56 -11.63
CA LEU A 350 23.50 -35.62 -10.18
C LEU A 350 24.56 -34.64 -9.67
N THR A 351 25.56 -34.30 -10.46
CA THR A 351 26.72 -33.51 -10.06
C THR A 351 26.69 -32.06 -10.50
N THR A 352 25.92 -31.74 -11.56
CA THR A 352 25.82 -30.37 -12.09
C THR A 352 24.45 -29.77 -11.88
N ASP A 353 24.35 -28.47 -12.09
CA ASP A 353 23.13 -27.68 -12.05
C ASP A 353 22.82 -27.13 -13.46
N CYS A 354 21.62 -26.56 -13.64
CA CYS A 354 21.24 -25.97 -14.91
C CYS A 354 22.24 -24.90 -15.36
N ALA A 355 22.79 -25.01 -16.60
CA ALA A 355 23.78 -24.10 -17.15
C ALA A 355 23.32 -22.62 -17.17
N TRP A 356 22.00 -22.37 -17.26
CA TRP A 356 21.43 -21.03 -17.37
C TRP A 356 21.05 -20.40 -16.04
N CYS A 357 20.45 -21.17 -15.14
CA CYS A 357 19.90 -20.63 -13.89
C CYS A 357 20.61 -21.15 -12.63
N SER A 358 21.58 -22.05 -12.77
CA SER A 358 22.33 -22.66 -11.67
C SER A 358 21.44 -23.33 -10.59
N GLU A 359 20.25 -23.81 -11.00
CA GLU A 359 19.35 -24.56 -10.14
C GLU A 359 19.62 -26.06 -10.28
N PRO A 360 19.55 -26.82 -9.16
CA PRO A 360 19.67 -28.26 -9.22
C PRO A 360 18.51 -28.88 -9.99
N PHE A 361 18.77 -29.95 -10.69
CA PHE A 361 17.74 -30.73 -11.34
C PHE A 361 16.92 -31.51 -10.32
N THR A 362 15.61 -31.37 -10.40
CA THR A 362 14.63 -32.05 -9.53
C THR A 362 13.47 -32.57 -10.37
N PHE A 363 12.53 -33.27 -9.78
CA PHE A 363 11.35 -33.75 -10.48
C PHE A 363 10.49 -32.58 -11.06
N GLU A 364 10.43 -31.46 -10.37
CA GLU A 364 9.75 -30.24 -10.83
C GLU A 364 10.60 -29.45 -11.81
N ASN A 365 11.91 -29.48 -11.67
CA ASN A 365 12.88 -28.76 -12.52
C ASN A 365 13.69 -29.76 -13.35
N ARG A 366 12.99 -30.43 -14.28
CA ARG A 366 13.54 -31.57 -15.03
C ARG A 366 14.68 -31.16 -15.97
N PRO A 367 15.72 -32.01 -16.10
CA PRO A 367 16.79 -31.75 -17.03
C PRO A 367 16.34 -31.99 -18.50
N THR A 368 16.98 -31.26 -19.38
CA THR A 368 16.92 -31.45 -20.84
C THR A 368 18.23 -31.01 -21.46
N LEU A 369 18.56 -31.56 -22.64
CA LEU A 369 19.67 -31.05 -23.42
C LEU A 369 19.25 -29.78 -24.17
N ASP A 370 20.09 -28.79 -24.12
CA ASP A 370 19.98 -27.54 -24.82
C ASP A 370 21.19 -27.38 -25.77
N ARG A 371 20.93 -27.23 -27.04
CA ARG A 371 21.97 -27.14 -28.07
C ARG A 371 22.62 -25.76 -28.03
N LEU A 372 23.93 -25.72 -28.06
CA LEU A 372 24.68 -24.48 -28.13
C LEU A 372 24.49 -23.82 -29.51
N ASP A 373 24.63 -24.61 -30.58
CA ASP A 373 24.28 -24.24 -31.94
C ASP A 373 23.01 -24.98 -32.39
N ASN A 374 21.99 -24.24 -32.74
CA ASN A 374 20.70 -24.79 -33.16
C ASN A 374 20.68 -25.36 -34.58
N LEU A 375 21.73 -25.16 -35.37
CA LEU A 375 21.88 -25.74 -36.68
C LEU A 375 22.44 -27.18 -36.63
N ILE A 376 23.08 -27.53 -35.54
CA ILE A 376 23.65 -28.89 -35.30
C ILE A 376 22.68 -29.71 -34.46
N GLY A 377 22.71 -31.05 -34.62
CA GLY A 377 21.88 -31.97 -33.82
C GLY A 377 22.26 -32.04 -32.35
N HIS A 378 21.57 -32.90 -31.60
CA HIS A 378 21.83 -33.07 -30.17
C HIS A 378 23.07 -33.96 -29.93
N THR A 379 24.25 -33.44 -30.25
CA THR A 379 25.53 -34.12 -30.00
C THR A 379 26.05 -33.81 -28.61
N LYS A 380 26.96 -34.60 -28.04
CA LYS A 380 27.56 -34.34 -26.72
C LYS A 380 28.24 -32.97 -26.67
N ASP A 381 28.99 -32.63 -27.69
CA ASP A 381 29.79 -31.40 -27.75
C ASP A 381 28.93 -30.15 -28.02
N ASN A 382 27.78 -30.33 -28.68
CA ASN A 382 26.84 -29.25 -28.96
C ASN A 382 25.76 -29.04 -27.88
N CYS A 383 25.73 -29.88 -26.85
CA CYS A 383 24.68 -29.80 -25.86
C CYS A 383 25.19 -29.46 -24.44
N THR A 384 24.44 -28.63 -23.76
CA THR A 384 24.59 -28.38 -22.32
C THR A 384 23.34 -28.82 -21.57
N LEU A 385 23.50 -29.17 -20.28
CA LEU A 385 22.35 -29.48 -19.43
C LEU A 385 21.63 -28.23 -18.99
N ALA A 386 20.37 -28.10 -19.35
CA ALA A 386 19.48 -27.04 -18.94
C ALA A 386 18.20 -27.59 -18.30
N CYS A 387 17.53 -26.81 -17.46
CA CYS A 387 16.18 -27.18 -17.09
C CYS A 387 15.19 -26.88 -18.25
N VAL A 388 14.08 -27.59 -18.28
CA VAL A 388 13.06 -27.44 -19.35
C VAL A 388 12.59 -25.97 -19.46
N TYR A 389 12.49 -25.27 -18.36
CA TYR A 389 12.10 -23.87 -18.35
C TYR A 389 13.12 -22.97 -19.07
N CYS A 390 14.40 -23.10 -18.70
CA CYS A 390 15.45 -22.28 -19.29
C CYS A 390 15.68 -22.61 -20.77
N ASN A 391 15.62 -23.89 -21.15
CA ASN A 391 15.71 -24.31 -22.55
C ASN A 391 14.58 -23.70 -23.38
N ARG A 392 13.33 -23.71 -22.87
CA ARG A 392 12.20 -23.06 -23.57
C ARG A 392 12.38 -21.53 -23.64
N CYS A 393 12.97 -20.91 -22.63
CA CYS A 393 13.25 -19.48 -22.64
C CYS A 393 14.35 -19.12 -23.62
N ARG A 394 15.35 -20.00 -23.76
CA ARG A 394 16.42 -19.80 -24.72
C ARG A 394 15.92 -19.97 -26.16
N SER A 395 15.16 -21.02 -26.42
CA SER A 395 14.71 -21.34 -27.80
C SER A 395 15.90 -21.38 -28.78
N ASP A 396 15.87 -20.57 -29.82
CA ASP A 396 16.93 -20.41 -30.83
C ASP A 396 17.73 -19.11 -30.65
N ASN A 397 17.56 -18.42 -29.54
CA ASN A 397 18.28 -17.16 -29.31
C ASN A 397 19.77 -17.37 -29.04
N ASN A 398 20.56 -16.33 -29.34
CA ASN A 398 21.95 -16.25 -28.93
C ASN A 398 22.12 -16.48 -27.42
N PRO A 399 23.18 -17.17 -26.94
CA PRO A 399 23.38 -17.46 -25.53
C PRO A 399 23.35 -16.24 -24.61
N ASN A 400 23.93 -15.11 -25.03
CA ASN A 400 23.95 -13.88 -24.24
C ASN A 400 22.55 -13.27 -24.13
N LEU A 401 21.80 -13.23 -25.23
CA LEU A 401 20.41 -12.80 -25.26
C LEU A 401 19.51 -13.73 -24.46
N ALA A 402 19.74 -15.04 -24.58
CA ALA A 402 19.01 -16.02 -23.79
C ALA A 402 19.22 -15.84 -22.28
N GLN A 403 20.44 -15.62 -21.84
CA GLN A 403 20.77 -15.35 -20.44
C GLN A 403 20.08 -14.08 -19.96
N LEU A 404 20.13 -13.01 -20.75
CA LEU A 404 19.43 -11.76 -20.45
C LEU A 404 17.91 -12.01 -20.33
N ARG A 405 17.31 -12.73 -21.27
CA ARG A 405 15.87 -13.07 -21.24
C ARG A 405 15.49 -13.91 -20.05
N ILE A 406 16.31 -14.91 -19.70
CA ILE A 406 16.08 -15.75 -18.52
C ILE A 406 16.12 -14.88 -17.27
N ASN A 407 17.10 -14.00 -17.17
CA ASN A 407 17.22 -13.08 -16.03
C ASN A 407 16.04 -12.11 -15.97
N LEU A 408 15.65 -11.48 -17.08
CA LEU A 408 14.52 -10.55 -17.18
C LEU A 408 13.18 -11.25 -16.92
N ARG A 409 12.97 -12.47 -17.40
CA ARG A 409 11.75 -13.23 -17.11
C ARG A 409 11.65 -13.61 -15.64
N LYS A 410 12.75 -14.01 -15.02
CA LYS A 410 12.80 -14.23 -13.59
C LYS A 410 12.47 -12.96 -12.82
N TYR A 411 12.98 -11.83 -13.27
CA TYR A 411 12.65 -10.52 -12.76
C TYR A 411 11.17 -10.17 -12.97
N ALA A 412 10.62 -10.44 -14.17
CA ALA A 412 9.23 -10.20 -14.51
C ALA A 412 8.26 -11.13 -13.76
N LEU A 413 8.69 -12.35 -13.40
CA LEU A 413 7.91 -13.24 -12.53
C LEU A 413 7.73 -12.66 -11.13
N MET A 414 8.64 -11.81 -10.65
CA MET A 414 8.45 -11.01 -9.43
C MET A 414 7.27 -10.04 -9.57
N LYS A 415 6.89 -9.67 -10.77
CA LYS A 415 5.80 -8.75 -11.09
C LYS A 415 4.44 -9.44 -11.21
N HIS A 416 4.44 -10.68 -11.66
CA HIS A 416 3.25 -11.51 -11.82
C HIS A 416 3.25 -12.65 -10.82
N LEU A 417 3.17 -12.24 -9.55
CA LEU A 417 3.18 -13.21 -8.48
C LEU A 417 1.97 -14.11 -8.58
N PRO A 418 2.15 -15.45 -8.51
CA PRO A 418 1.03 -16.39 -8.39
C PRO A 418 0.32 -16.27 -7.04
N PHE A 419 0.52 -15.16 -6.35
CA PHE A 419 -0.18 -14.79 -5.13
C PHE A 419 -1.51 -14.11 -5.42
N THR A 420 -1.73 -13.65 -6.63
CA THR A 420 -3.03 -13.16 -7.08
C THR A 420 -3.96 -14.34 -7.37
N LEU A 421 -5.26 -14.13 -7.15
CA LEU A 421 -6.26 -15.13 -7.45
C LEU A 421 -6.41 -15.32 -8.96
N ALA A 422 -6.52 -16.56 -9.40
CA ALA A 422 -6.73 -16.89 -10.81
C ALA A 422 -8.18 -16.57 -11.24
N ALA A 423 -8.42 -16.49 -12.56
CA ALA A 423 -9.74 -16.17 -13.11
C ALA A 423 -10.85 -17.14 -12.66
N HIS A 424 -10.53 -18.43 -12.48
CA HIS A 424 -11.49 -19.43 -12.00
C HIS A 424 -11.84 -19.28 -10.49
N GLU A 425 -11.04 -18.51 -9.74
CA GLU A 425 -11.24 -18.23 -8.30
C GLU A 425 -12.08 -16.97 -8.06
N LYS A 426 -12.82 -16.49 -9.05
CA LYS A 426 -13.67 -15.29 -8.98
C LYS A 426 -14.62 -15.31 -7.77
N LYS A 427 -15.21 -16.46 -7.43
CA LYS A 427 -16.10 -16.59 -6.26
C LYS A 427 -15.34 -16.32 -4.95
N VAL A 428 -14.13 -16.87 -4.81
CA VAL A 428 -13.24 -16.63 -3.64
C VAL A 428 -12.86 -15.15 -3.56
N TYR A 429 -12.55 -14.52 -4.69
CA TYR A 429 -12.28 -13.09 -4.75
C TYR A 429 -13.43 -12.26 -4.16
N HIS A 430 -14.66 -12.52 -4.55
CA HIS A 430 -15.80 -11.75 -4.06
C HIS A 430 -16.06 -11.97 -2.56
N ILE A 431 -15.84 -13.20 -2.04
CA ILE A 431 -15.92 -13.49 -0.61
C ILE A 431 -14.89 -12.65 0.15
N ILE A 432 -13.65 -12.66 -0.29
CA ILE A 432 -12.57 -11.89 0.34
C ILE A 432 -12.84 -10.38 0.20
N ARG A 433 -13.20 -9.92 -0.99
CA ARG A 433 -13.47 -8.50 -1.27
C ARG A 433 -14.58 -7.93 -0.39
N LYS A 434 -15.66 -8.67 -0.18
CA LYS A 434 -16.77 -8.27 0.70
C LYS A 434 -16.30 -8.07 2.15
N GLY A 435 -15.32 -8.85 2.59
CA GLY A 435 -14.79 -8.79 3.95
C GLY A 435 -13.71 -7.73 4.15
N ILE A 436 -13.18 -7.10 3.09
CA ILE A 436 -12.25 -5.98 3.21
C ILE A 436 -13.03 -4.73 3.60
N THR A 437 -12.92 -4.38 4.87
CA THR A 437 -13.54 -3.21 5.51
C THR A 437 -12.45 -2.25 5.99
N GLY A 438 -12.82 -1.14 6.65
CA GLY A 438 -11.86 -0.28 7.34
C GLY A 438 -11.30 -0.91 8.63
N GLY A 439 -10.37 -0.22 9.27
CA GLY A 439 -9.91 -0.48 10.63
C GLY A 439 -10.96 -0.06 11.67
N LEU A 440 -10.55 0.04 12.95
CA LEU A 440 -11.41 0.60 14.00
C LEU A 440 -11.90 1.99 13.59
N SER A 441 -13.17 2.27 13.77
CA SER A 441 -13.76 3.58 13.47
C SER A 441 -15.05 3.73 14.26
N ASN A 442 -14.94 4.15 15.52
CA ASN A 442 -16.06 4.29 16.43
C ASN A 442 -15.85 5.42 17.44
N VAL A 443 -16.96 5.94 17.99
CA VAL A 443 -17.01 6.82 19.16
C VAL A 443 -17.97 6.21 20.16
N GLN A 444 -17.55 6.11 21.41
CA GLN A 444 -18.38 5.53 22.48
C GLN A 444 -18.78 6.55 23.54
N HIS A 445 -17.88 7.50 23.88
CA HIS A 445 -18.19 8.60 24.81
C HIS A 445 -17.80 9.93 24.16
N ARG A 446 -18.78 10.79 23.95
CA ARG A 446 -18.60 12.01 23.13
C ARG A 446 -18.13 13.22 23.94
N ILE A 447 -18.45 13.26 25.22
CA ILE A 447 -18.19 14.39 26.12
C ILE A 447 -17.28 13.92 27.25
N ASN A 448 -16.07 14.49 27.31
CA ASN A 448 -15.04 14.07 28.25
C ASN A 448 -14.35 15.33 28.82
N ILE A 449 -14.81 15.81 29.95
CA ILE A 449 -14.36 17.04 30.64
C ILE A 449 -13.77 16.64 31.99
N SER A 450 -12.52 17.04 32.22
CA SER A 450 -11.80 16.80 33.46
C SER A 450 -12.52 17.43 34.62
N ASN A 451 -12.58 16.74 35.75
CA ASN A 451 -13.26 17.12 37.00
C ASN A 451 -14.79 17.26 36.89
N GLU A 452 -15.41 16.90 35.76
CA GLU A 452 -16.86 16.96 35.56
C GLU A 452 -17.43 15.62 35.11
N THR A 453 -16.84 15.01 34.06
CA THR A 453 -17.36 13.78 33.47
C THR A 453 -17.09 12.57 34.34
N LYS A 454 -18.12 11.85 34.72
CA LYS A 454 -17.99 10.56 35.40
C LYS A 454 -17.60 9.47 34.41
N ILE A 455 -16.77 8.53 34.85
CA ILE A 455 -16.47 7.34 34.07
C ILE A 455 -17.74 6.51 33.92
N ASN A 456 -18.11 6.25 32.68
CA ASN A 456 -19.34 5.56 32.31
C ASN A 456 -19.06 4.12 31.91
N LYS A 457 -19.95 3.20 32.29
CA LYS A 457 -19.90 1.78 31.93
C LYS A 457 -21.17 1.33 31.28
N ILE A 458 -21.01 0.49 30.28
CA ILE A 458 -22.09 -0.13 29.52
C ILE A 458 -22.31 -1.54 30.04
N TYR A 459 -23.57 -1.93 30.19
CA TYR A 459 -24.00 -3.22 30.72
C TYR A 459 -25.06 -3.85 29.81
N TYR A 460 -25.07 -5.16 29.77
CA TYR A 460 -26.14 -5.95 29.21
C TYR A 460 -26.88 -6.69 30.32
N ASP A 461 -28.18 -6.51 30.40
CA ASP A 461 -29.05 -7.19 31.34
C ASP A 461 -29.68 -8.43 30.68
N ASN A 462 -29.24 -9.62 31.10
CA ASN A 462 -29.77 -10.89 30.60
C ASN A 462 -31.27 -11.11 30.93
N GLY A 463 -31.78 -10.54 32.03
CA GLY A 463 -33.14 -10.72 32.46
C GLY A 463 -34.15 -9.95 31.61
N PHE A 464 -33.75 -8.81 31.07
CA PHE A 464 -34.56 -7.94 30.24
C PHE A 464 -34.13 -7.92 28.77
N ASP A 465 -33.07 -8.65 28.42
CA ASP A 465 -32.41 -8.58 27.10
C ASP A 465 -32.18 -7.13 26.64
N ALA A 466 -31.57 -6.34 27.52
CA ALA A 466 -31.44 -4.89 27.33
C ALA A 466 -30.00 -4.38 27.53
N VAL A 467 -29.60 -3.41 26.72
CA VAL A 467 -28.34 -2.67 26.88
C VAL A 467 -28.60 -1.33 27.55
N HIS A 468 -27.86 -1.05 28.59
CA HIS A 468 -27.95 0.23 29.34
C HIS A 468 -26.56 0.71 29.75
N GLN A 469 -26.51 1.92 30.26
CA GLN A 469 -25.28 2.52 30.80
C GLN A 469 -25.47 2.95 32.25
N LYS A 470 -24.34 3.06 32.97
CA LYS A 470 -24.33 3.56 34.34
C LYS A 470 -23.01 4.31 34.59
N ASP A 471 -23.12 5.48 35.19
CA ASP A 471 -21.97 6.21 35.66
C ASP A 471 -21.38 5.56 36.93
N THR A 472 -20.06 5.49 36.98
CA THR A 472 -19.34 5.13 38.21
C THR A 472 -19.23 6.34 39.13
N ASP A 473 -18.71 6.16 40.35
CA ASP A 473 -18.40 7.28 41.27
C ASP A 473 -17.08 7.99 40.91
N HIS A 474 -16.34 7.49 39.89
CA HIS A 474 -15.05 8.04 39.52
C HIS A 474 -15.19 9.14 38.48
N ILE A 475 -14.57 10.31 38.80
CA ILE A 475 -14.58 11.48 37.93
C ILE A 475 -13.29 11.50 37.11
N MET A 476 -13.41 11.72 35.81
CA MET A 476 -12.30 11.85 34.89
C MET A 476 -11.29 12.91 35.32
N THR A 477 -10.02 12.57 35.31
CA THR A 477 -8.90 13.49 35.57
C THR A 477 -8.20 13.96 34.29
N HIS A 478 -8.12 13.08 33.30
CA HIS A 478 -7.45 13.38 32.02
C HIS A 478 -7.87 12.37 30.94
N PHE A 479 -7.55 12.70 29.67
CA PHE A 479 -7.62 11.73 28.56
C PHE A 479 -6.22 11.35 28.06
N LEU A 480 -6.12 10.15 27.48
CA LEU A 480 -4.92 9.65 26.84
C LEU A 480 -5.26 9.05 25.47
N GLY A 481 -4.55 9.50 24.44
CA GLY A 481 -4.59 8.95 23.10
C GLY A 481 -3.30 8.20 22.76
N VAL A 482 -3.43 6.98 22.25
CA VAL A 482 -2.33 6.17 21.76
C VAL A 482 -2.52 5.79 20.30
N ASP A 483 -1.41 5.67 19.56
CA ASP A 483 -1.39 5.39 18.12
C ASP A 483 -0.40 4.26 17.82
N PHE A 484 -0.80 3.26 17.05
CA PHE A 484 0.08 2.17 16.66
C PHE A 484 1.15 2.60 15.65
N ASN A 485 2.39 2.27 15.93
CA ASN A 485 3.50 2.51 15.02
C ASN A 485 3.32 1.72 13.72
N SER A 486 2.90 2.38 12.63
CA SER A 486 2.73 1.73 11.31
C SER A 486 1.92 0.42 11.43
N LEU A 487 0.67 0.50 11.86
CA LEU A 487 -0.17 -0.65 12.22
C LEU A 487 -0.20 -1.75 11.16
N TYR A 488 -0.46 -1.43 9.88
CA TYR A 488 -0.53 -2.44 8.84
C TYR A 488 0.81 -3.14 8.56
N PRO A 489 1.95 -2.44 8.39
CA PRO A 489 3.26 -3.09 8.37
C PRO A 489 3.55 -3.93 9.62
N SER A 490 3.19 -3.45 10.79
CA SER A 490 3.31 -4.21 12.03
C SER A 490 2.47 -5.49 12.00
N ALA A 491 1.26 -5.42 11.45
CA ALA A 491 0.36 -6.57 11.34
C ALA A 491 0.89 -7.64 10.36
N PHE A 492 1.50 -7.25 9.24
CA PHE A 492 2.00 -8.21 8.25
C PHE A 492 3.48 -8.59 8.39
N CYS A 493 4.24 -7.97 9.29
CA CYS A 493 5.65 -8.34 9.51
C CYS A 493 5.80 -9.76 10.07
N SER A 494 4.82 -10.24 10.80
CA SER A 494 4.81 -11.59 11.41
C SER A 494 5.98 -11.89 12.34
N ASN A 495 6.58 -10.86 12.94
CA ASN A 495 7.62 -11.05 13.95
C ASN A 495 7.05 -11.75 15.18
N LYS A 496 7.90 -12.46 15.89
CA LYS A 496 7.53 -13.01 17.19
C LYS A 496 7.22 -11.88 18.15
N HIS A 497 6.17 -12.05 18.93
CA HIS A 497 5.82 -11.16 20.02
C HIS A 497 5.13 -11.98 21.12
N ASP A 498 5.37 -11.66 22.37
CA ASP A 498 4.88 -12.46 23.51
C ASP A 498 3.36 -12.57 23.53
N PHE A 499 2.67 -11.57 23.05
CA PHE A 499 1.21 -11.52 22.99
C PHE A 499 0.61 -12.10 21.70
N ILE A 500 1.42 -12.45 20.69
CA ILE A 500 0.94 -13.03 19.44
C ILE A 500 1.02 -14.54 19.51
N LYS A 501 -0.13 -15.20 19.74
CA LYS A 501 -0.18 -16.63 19.99
C LYS A 501 -0.13 -17.52 18.75
N TYR A 502 -0.69 -17.07 17.62
CA TYR A 502 -1.03 -17.96 16.50
C TYR A 502 -0.14 -17.83 15.28
N THR A 503 0.64 -16.76 15.16
CA THR A 503 1.28 -16.43 13.89
C THR A 503 2.41 -17.38 13.50
N ASN A 504 3.25 -17.82 14.42
CA ASN A 504 4.38 -18.71 14.15
C ASN A 504 5.15 -18.35 12.86
N ASN A 505 5.39 -17.07 12.60
CA ASN A 505 5.98 -16.54 11.37
C ASN A 505 5.16 -16.90 10.11
N ARG A 506 3.85 -17.08 10.24
CA ARG A 506 2.92 -17.34 9.16
C ARG A 506 1.92 -16.20 9.09
N MET A 507 2.05 -15.34 8.10
CA MET A 507 1.16 -14.20 7.96
C MET A 507 0.29 -14.31 6.70
N TYR A 508 0.85 -14.82 5.63
CA TYR A 508 0.26 -14.78 4.32
C TYR A 508 0.39 -16.09 3.56
N MET A 509 -0.58 -16.37 2.71
CA MET A 509 -0.73 -17.66 2.02
C MET A 509 -0.72 -17.51 0.52
N PRO A 510 0.43 -17.62 -0.15
CA PRO A 510 0.46 -17.79 -1.58
C PRO A 510 0.09 -19.22 -1.99
N GLY A 511 -0.36 -19.39 -3.21
CA GLY A 511 -0.49 -20.69 -3.84
C GLY A 511 -1.83 -21.39 -3.62
N LYS A 512 -1.80 -22.72 -3.49
CA LYS A 512 -3.00 -23.54 -3.58
C LYS A 512 -4.06 -23.20 -2.52
N ILE A 513 -5.26 -22.93 -3.01
CA ILE A 513 -6.46 -22.63 -2.22
C ILE A 513 -7.42 -23.82 -2.35
N THR A 514 -8.02 -24.21 -1.24
CA THR A 514 -9.13 -25.19 -1.24
C THR A 514 -10.33 -24.51 -0.58
N THR A 515 -11.45 -24.42 -1.31
CA THR A 515 -12.67 -23.77 -0.79
C THR A 515 -13.80 -24.78 -0.68
N PHE A 516 -14.42 -24.82 0.49
CA PHE A 516 -15.64 -25.56 0.76
C PHE A 516 -16.81 -24.58 0.67
N TYR A 517 -17.69 -24.81 -0.31
CA TYR A 517 -18.89 -24.00 -0.53
C TYR A 517 -20.14 -24.66 0.03
N ASP A 518 -21.14 -23.87 0.35
CA ASP A 518 -22.44 -24.33 0.85
C ASP A 518 -22.33 -25.28 2.05
N VAL A 519 -21.38 -25.00 2.93
CA VAL A 519 -21.10 -25.81 4.13
C VAL A 519 -22.36 -25.98 4.99
N LYS A 520 -23.16 -24.92 5.12
CA LYS A 520 -24.41 -24.90 5.89
C LYS A 520 -25.42 -25.98 5.46
N ASN A 521 -25.44 -26.32 4.17
CA ASN A 521 -26.40 -27.28 3.62
C ASN A 521 -25.89 -28.74 3.59
N LYS A 522 -24.67 -28.99 4.07
CA LYS A 522 -23.93 -30.25 3.99
C LYS A 522 -23.34 -30.60 5.36
N PRO A 523 -24.05 -31.41 6.19
CA PRO A 523 -23.58 -31.72 7.54
C PRO A 523 -22.15 -32.27 7.60
N GLU A 524 -21.76 -33.08 6.65
CA GLU A 524 -20.41 -33.66 6.55
C GLU A 524 -19.34 -32.56 6.37
N LEU A 525 -19.60 -31.57 5.50
CA LEU A 525 -18.69 -30.45 5.30
C LEU A 525 -18.67 -29.53 6.50
N LYS A 526 -19.77 -29.39 7.25
CA LYS A 526 -19.83 -28.60 8.46
C LYS A 526 -18.88 -29.14 9.53
N GLN A 527 -18.88 -30.45 9.72
CA GLN A 527 -17.94 -31.09 10.67
C GLN A 527 -16.49 -30.91 10.24
N ILE A 528 -16.17 -31.15 8.97
CA ILE A 528 -14.82 -30.93 8.42
C ILE A 528 -14.36 -29.48 8.60
N ALA A 529 -15.25 -28.52 8.35
CA ALA A 529 -14.96 -27.10 8.51
C ALA A 529 -14.69 -26.73 9.98
N LEU A 530 -15.52 -27.22 10.90
CA LEU A 530 -15.32 -27.02 12.34
C LEU A 530 -14.00 -27.64 12.80
N ASP A 531 -13.66 -28.86 12.36
CA ASP A 531 -12.40 -29.52 12.70
C ASP A 531 -11.19 -28.72 12.22
N ILE A 532 -11.25 -28.14 11.02
CA ILE A 532 -10.19 -27.28 10.48
C ILE A 532 -10.05 -26.00 11.30
N ILE A 533 -11.16 -25.36 11.67
CA ILE A 533 -11.17 -24.13 12.48
C ILE A 533 -10.60 -24.41 13.86
N MET A 534 -11.09 -25.45 14.55
CA MET A 534 -10.72 -25.76 15.94
C MET A 534 -9.29 -26.32 16.07
N ASN A 535 -8.75 -26.95 15.04
CA ASN A 535 -7.41 -27.55 15.07
C ASN A 535 -6.25 -26.50 15.08
N LYS A 536 -6.50 -25.28 14.66
CA LYS A 536 -5.54 -24.15 14.62
C LYS A 536 -4.21 -24.41 13.85
N LYS A 537 -4.22 -25.41 12.96
CA LYS A 537 -3.01 -25.77 12.15
C LYS A 537 -2.97 -25.10 10.77
N LYS A 538 -4.13 -24.84 10.19
CA LYS A 538 -4.25 -24.29 8.83
C LYS A 538 -4.78 -22.87 8.89
N LEU A 539 -4.24 -21.99 8.07
CA LEU A 539 -4.82 -20.66 7.88
C LEU A 539 -6.00 -20.73 6.90
N PHE A 540 -7.00 -19.92 7.17
CA PHE A 540 -8.23 -19.89 6.39
C PHE A 540 -8.91 -18.51 6.43
N ILE A 541 -9.87 -18.33 5.56
CA ILE A 541 -10.91 -17.29 5.64
C ILE A 541 -12.25 -18.04 5.71
N ALA A 542 -13.05 -17.79 6.74
CA ALA A 542 -14.34 -18.41 6.96
C ALA A 542 -15.46 -17.37 6.93
N GLU A 543 -16.55 -17.65 6.20
CA GLU A 543 -17.82 -16.91 6.33
C GLU A 543 -18.69 -17.62 7.37
N VAL A 544 -18.87 -16.98 8.53
CA VAL A 544 -19.62 -17.55 9.66
C VAL A 544 -20.71 -16.61 10.15
N LYS A 545 -21.73 -17.19 10.75
CA LYS A 545 -22.66 -16.53 11.68
C LYS A 545 -22.32 -16.95 13.09
N GLY A 546 -22.48 -16.05 14.03
CA GLY A 546 -22.26 -16.33 15.43
C GLY A 546 -22.35 -15.11 16.32
N GLN A 547 -22.20 -15.32 17.60
CA GLN A 547 -22.29 -14.29 18.64
C GLN A 547 -21.39 -14.62 19.81
N ILE A 548 -21.04 -13.60 20.59
CA ILE A 548 -20.44 -13.79 21.90
C ILE A 548 -21.52 -14.43 22.81
N ASN A 549 -21.12 -15.41 23.60
CA ASN A 549 -22.03 -15.98 24.60
C ASN A 549 -22.56 -14.87 25.52
N ARG A 550 -23.90 -14.77 25.63
CA ARG A 550 -24.58 -13.71 26.38
C ARG A 550 -24.16 -13.65 27.84
N ASP A 551 -23.89 -14.80 28.45
CA ASP A 551 -23.46 -14.90 29.84
C ASP A 551 -22.12 -14.19 30.10
N HIS A 552 -21.28 -14.06 29.05
CA HIS A 552 -19.98 -13.42 29.12
C HIS A 552 -19.97 -12.01 28.50
N LEU A 553 -21.10 -11.51 27.97
CA LEU A 553 -21.11 -10.27 27.19
C LEU A 553 -20.67 -9.06 28.03
N ASN A 554 -20.99 -9.02 29.32
CA ASN A 554 -20.61 -7.92 30.23
C ASN A 554 -19.07 -7.79 30.43
N GLU A 555 -18.30 -8.86 30.18
CA GLU A 555 -16.85 -8.80 30.23
C GLU A 555 -16.28 -7.96 29.08
N PHE A 556 -17.02 -7.83 27.97
CA PHE A 556 -16.51 -7.28 26.71
C PHE A 556 -17.31 -6.10 26.16
N ILE A 557 -18.51 -5.81 26.66
CA ILE A 557 -19.45 -4.85 26.07
C ILE A 557 -18.90 -3.43 26.03
N ASN A 558 -17.96 -3.08 26.93
CA ASN A 558 -17.30 -1.78 26.96
C ASN A 558 -16.25 -1.59 25.85
N PHE A 559 -15.82 -2.66 25.16
CA PHE A 559 -14.98 -2.62 23.97
C PHE A 559 -15.20 -3.87 23.12
N LEU A 560 -16.30 -3.91 22.38
CA LEU A 560 -16.70 -5.09 21.64
C LEU A 560 -15.69 -5.50 20.56
N PRO A 561 -15.45 -6.82 20.37
CA PRO A 561 -14.32 -7.30 19.57
C PRO A 561 -14.58 -7.43 18.08
N ILE A 562 -15.81 -7.37 17.59
CA ILE A 562 -16.11 -7.61 16.17
C ILE A 562 -16.21 -6.27 15.44
N PHE A 563 -15.24 -5.97 14.57
CA PHE A 563 -15.19 -4.73 13.77
C PHE A 563 -15.59 -5.05 12.33
N ARG A 564 -16.88 -4.85 11.99
CA ARG A 564 -17.42 -5.16 10.65
C ARG A 564 -18.45 -4.12 10.21
N ASN A 565 -18.66 -4.08 8.89
CA ASN A 565 -19.71 -3.27 8.29
C ASN A 565 -21.06 -3.98 8.41
N VAL A 566 -22.04 -3.23 8.88
CA VAL A 566 -23.45 -3.67 8.93
C VAL A 566 -24.36 -2.63 8.31
N ASP A 567 -25.53 -3.06 7.86
CA ASP A 567 -26.57 -2.18 7.36
C ASP A 567 -27.39 -1.67 8.58
N ILE A 568 -27.38 -0.35 8.74
CA ILE A 568 -28.05 0.35 9.83
C ILE A 568 -29.20 1.15 9.26
N THR A 569 -30.42 0.86 9.74
CA THR A 569 -31.60 1.69 9.44
C THR A 569 -31.59 2.89 10.39
N ASN A 570 -31.66 4.11 9.86
CA ASN A 570 -31.70 5.34 10.66
C ASN A 570 -33.10 5.55 11.27
N SER A 571 -33.69 4.52 11.86
CA SER A 571 -34.99 4.54 12.54
C SER A 571 -34.85 4.84 14.03
N LYS A 572 -35.89 5.34 14.65
CA LYS A 572 -35.91 5.65 16.07
C LYS A 572 -35.57 4.44 16.95
N SER A 573 -36.03 3.23 16.59
CA SER A 573 -35.75 1.99 17.31
C SER A 573 -34.28 1.52 17.17
N LYS A 574 -33.57 1.92 16.10
CA LYS A 574 -32.22 1.41 15.82
C LYS A 574 -31.10 2.39 16.25
N ILE A 575 -31.29 3.71 16.07
CA ILE A 575 -30.27 4.70 16.43
C ILE A 575 -30.60 5.52 17.68
N GLY A 576 -31.73 5.22 18.33
CA GLY A 576 -32.23 5.92 19.53
C GLY A 576 -33.07 7.15 19.23
N LYS A 577 -33.90 7.55 20.21
CA LYS A 577 -34.81 8.71 20.13
C LYS A 577 -34.03 10.03 19.94
N TYR A 578 -32.97 10.20 20.72
CA TYR A 578 -32.12 11.41 20.70
C TYR A 578 -31.54 11.62 19.30
N MET A 579 -30.87 10.62 18.74
CA MET A 579 -30.21 10.73 17.44
C MET A 579 -31.18 10.83 16.28
N TYR A 580 -32.31 10.12 16.33
CA TYR A 580 -33.38 10.24 15.34
C TYR A 580 -33.95 11.67 15.29
N ASN A 581 -34.24 12.27 16.46
CA ASN A 581 -34.73 13.65 16.54
C ASN A 581 -33.70 14.65 16.05
N TYR A 582 -32.42 14.49 16.45
CA TYR A 582 -31.31 15.31 15.97
C TYR A 582 -31.23 15.31 14.44
N ARG A 583 -31.27 14.14 13.80
CA ARG A 583 -31.24 14.04 12.34
C ARG A 583 -32.43 14.72 11.68
N LYS A 584 -33.61 14.53 12.23
CA LYS A 584 -34.85 15.12 11.73
C LYS A 584 -34.84 16.65 11.82
N SER A 585 -34.45 17.22 12.95
CA SER A 585 -34.39 18.66 13.16
C SER A 585 -33.35 19.36 12.28
N ASN A 586 -32.28 18.65 11.90
CA ASN A 586 -31.24 19.17 11.02
C ASN A 586 -31.41 18.75 9.54
N ASN A 587 -32.62 18.36 9.11
CA ASN A 587 -32.95 17.98 7.73
C ASN A 587 -32.09 16.85 7.16
N MET A 588 -31.59 15.95 8.01
CA MET A 588 -30.86 14.77 7.58
C MET A 588 -31.82 13.62 7.27
N LYS A 589 -31.38 12.71 6.40
CA LYS A 589 -32.19 11.52 6.06
C LYS A 589 -32.42 10.65 7.29
N VAL A 590 -33.68 10.30 7.55
CA VAL A 590 -34.12 9.32 8.53
C VAL A 590 -34.80 8.15 7.81
N ASP A 591 -34.94 7.03 8.49
CA ASP A 591 -35.56 5.78 7.99
C ASP A 591 -34.91 5.19 6.72
N ASN A 592 -33.74 5.72 6.33
CA ASN A 592 -32.91 5.18 5.26
C ASN A 592 -31.87 4.18 5.81
N ILE A 593 -31.39 3.30 4.94
CA ILE A 593 -30.35 2.33 5.29
C ILE A 593 -28.98 2.89 4.90
N GLU A 594 -28.03 2.81 5.81
CA GLU A 594 -26.63 3.16 5.61
C GLU A 594 -25.73 1.99 6.05
N ARG A 595 -24.77 1.60 5.20
CA ARG A 595 -23.78 0.61 5.59
C ARG A 595 -22.62 1.28 6.34
N LYS A 596 -22.40 0.90 7.58
CA LYS A 596 -21.38 1.51 8.46
C LYS A 596 -20.51 0.46 9.13
N LEU A 597 -19.25 0.81 9.32
CA LEU A 597 -18.30 0.06 10.14
C LEU A 597 -18.53 0.41 11.61
N THR A 598 -18.77 -0.59 12.44
CA THR A 598 -18.96 -0.42 13.88
C THR A 598 -18.43 -1.62 14.66
N GLN A 599 -18.47 -1.53 15.99
CA GLN A 599 -18.15 -2.63 16.91
C GLN A 599 -19.44 -3.40 17.26
N LEU A 600 -19.31 -4.73 17.28
CA LEU A 600 -20.45 -5.63 17.41
C LEU A 600 -20.17 -6.76 18.42
N ALA A 601 -21.22 -7.25 19.05
CA ALA A 601 -21.23 -8.45 19.89
C ALA A 601 -21.48 -9.73 19.09
N ASP A 602 -22.00 -9.60 17.88
CA ASP A 602 -22.50 -10.69 17.04
C ASP A 602 -22.31 -10.36 15.56
N THR A 603 -22.72 -11.24 14.69
CA THR A 603 -22.65 -11.04 13.24
C THR A 603 -23.91 -10.38 12.65
N ASN A 604 -24.77 -9.78 13.47
CA ASN A 604 -26.02 -9.14 13.04
C ASN A 604 -26.89 -10.03 12.14
N ASN A 605 -26.92 -11.32 12.44
CA ASN A 605 -27.59 -12.35 11.64
C ASN A 605 -27.10 -12.44 10.17
N GLU A 606 -25.91 -11.91 9.86
CA GLU A 606 -25.28 -11.98 8.54
C GLU A 606 -24.09 -12.96 8.55
N TYR A 607 -23.75 -13.50 7.36
CA TYR A 607 -22.48 -14.21 7.22
C TYR A 607 -21.35 -13.20 7.05
N MET A 608 -20.44 -13.17 8.02
CA MET A 608 -19.27 -12.32 8.01
C MET A 608 -17.99 -13.13 7.80
N SER A 609 -17.07 -12.58 7.01
CA SER A 609 -15.78 -13.23 6.75
C SER A 609 -14.79 -12.90 7.86
N PHE A 610 -14.09 -13.90 8.37
CA PHE A 610 -13.03 -13.78 9.36
C PHE A 610 -11.77 -14.53 8.93
N SER A 611 -10.60 -13.95 9.19
CA SER A 611 -9.35 -14.69 9.10
C SER A 611 -9.18 -15.64 10.28
N SER A 612 -8.35 -16.68 10.08
CA SER A 612 -8.09 -17.69 11.10
C SER A 612 -7.64 -17.08 12.43
N TYR A 613 -6.68 -16.15 12.43
CA TYR A 613 -6.15 -15.55 13.66
C TYR A 613 -7.21 -14.78 14.44
N TYR A 614 -8.02 -14.00 13.75
CA TYR A 614 -9.05 -13.20 14.37
C TYR A 614 -10.18 -14.09 14.92
N LEU A 615 -10.62 -15.08 14.13
CA LEU A 615 -11.66 -16.00 14.56
C LEU A 615 -11.21 -16.88 15.74
N TRP A 616 -9.96 -17.37 15.74
CA TRP A 616 -9.44 -18.12 16.88
C TRP A 616 -9.42 -17.30 18.17
N TYR A 617 -9.04 -16.02 18.05
CA TYR A 617 -9.03 -15.14 19.23
C TYR A 617 -10.44 -14.83 19.72
N LEU A 618 -11.40 -14.65 18.81
CA LEU A 618 -12.81 -14.49 19.17
C LEU A 618 -13.32 -15.72 19.92
N ILE A 619 -13.00 -16.91 19.46
CA ILE A 619 -13.42 -18.17 20.12
C ILE A 619 -12.73 -18.33 21.48
N ASP A 620 -11.43 -18.17 21.55
CA ASP A 620 -10.65 -18.48 22.76
C ASP A 620 -10.79 -17.44 23.87
N LYS A 621 -10.89 -16.16 23.51
CA LYS A 621 -10.90 -15.06 24.49
C LYS A 621 -12.30 -14.52 24.77
N PHE A 622 -13.13 -14.41 23.71
CA PHE A 622 -14.42 -13.73 23.80
C PHE A 622 -15.62 -14.68 23.84
N HIS A 623 -15.40 -15.96 24.02
CA HIS A 623 -16.48 -16.97 24.06
C HIS A 623 -17.41 -16.90 22.85
N PHE A 624 -16.84 -16.63 21.66
CA PHE A 624 -17.62 -16.55 20.44
C PHE A 624 -18.10 -17.93 20.00
N ILE A 625 -19.40 -18.07 19.82
CA ILE A 625 -20.07 -19.28 19.39
C ILE A 625 -20.35 -19.19 17.90
N ILE A 626 -19.81 -20.15 17.13
CA ILE A 626 -20.15 -20.30 15.71
C ILE A 626 -21.49 -21.02 15.61
N GLU A 627 -22.50 -20.32 15.15
CA GLU A 627 -23.86 -20.88 14.92
C GLU A 627 -23.94 -21.60 13.57
N ASP A 628 -23.33 -20.97 12.53
CA ASP A 628 -23.35 -21.51 11.18
C ASP A 628 -22.12 -21.09 10.34
N ILE A 629 -21.77 -21.94 9.36
CA ILE A 629 -20.66 -21.72 8.42
C ILE A 629 -21.19 -21.79 7.00
N LYS A 630 -20.99 -20.73 6.22
CA LYS A 630 -21.37 -20.68 4.81
C LYS A 630 -20.26 -21.19 3.88
N THR A 631 -19.06 -20.65 4.03
CA THR A 631 -17.88 -21.02 3.25
C THR A 631 -16.63 -21.08 4.10
N LEU A 632 -15.71 -21.94 3.73
CA LEU A 632 -14.37 -22.03 4.32
C LEU A 632 -13.33 -22.11 3.20
N THR A 633 -12.46 -21.12 3.12
CA THR A 633 -11.35 -21.08 2.18
C THR A 633 -10.05 -21.32 2.92
N VAL A 634 -9.41 -22.47 2.65
CA VAL A 634 -8.20 -22.92 3.32
C VAL A 634 -6.99 -22.69 2.43
N PHE A 635 -5.91 -22.18 3.02
CA PHE A 635 -4.64 -21.88 2.36
C PHE A 635 -3.58 -22.90 2.77
N THR A 636 -2.90 -23.50 1.80
CA THR A 636 -1.95 -24.59 2.05
C THR A 636 -0.49 -24.13 2.08
N LYS A 637 -0.21 -22.94 1.55
CA LYS A 637 1.11 -22.31 1.59
C LYS A 637 1.04 -20.98 2.30
N HIS A 638 2.13 -20.55 2.90
CA HIS A 638 2.22 -19.29 3.65
C HIS A 638 3.62 -18.71 3.59
N THR A 639 3.73 -17.43 3.91
CA THR A 639 4.98 -16.69 3.98
C THR A 639 4.89 -15.59 5.05
N GLU A 640 5.94 -14.83 5.19
CA GLU A 640 6.06 -13.67 6.05
C GLU A 640 6.65 -12.49 5.28
N PHE A 641 6.55 -11.30 5.84
CA PHE A 641 7.09 -10.08 5.24
C PHE A 641 8.09 -9.35 6.15
N GLY A 642 8.62 -10.05 7.14
CA GLY A 642 9.54 -9.49 8.13
C GLY A 642 10.78 -8.85 7.52
N ALA A 643 11.37 -9.45 6.50
CA ALA A 643 12.54 -8.90 5.83
C ALA A 643 12.27 -7.52 5.19
N PHE A 644 11.12 -7.35 4.52
CA PHE A 644 10.70 -6.07 3.94
C PHE A 644 10.41 -5.03 5.02
N THR A 645 9.60 -5.38 6.00
CA THR A 645 9.18 -4.44 7.04
C THR A 645 10.34 -3.97 7.88
N ASN A 646 11.28 -4.86 8.21
CA ASN A 646 12.47 -4.50 8.96
C ASN A 646 13.42 -3.60 8.16
N GLU A 647 13.63 -3.88 6.86
CA GLU A 647 14.44 -2.99 6.00
C GLU A 647 13.90 -1.56 6.00
N PHE A 648 12.61 -1.39 5.74
CA PHE A 648 11.98 -0.07 5.70
C PHE A 648 11.95 0.62 7.07
N SER A 649 11.83 -0.15 8.15
CA SER A 649 11.90 0.37 9.51
C SER A 649 13.32 0.80 9.88
N ILE A 650 14.35 0.02 9.55
CA ILE A 650 15.76 0.37 9.76
C ILE A 650 16.10 1.69 9.07
N GLN A 651 15.73 1.82 7.80
CA GLN A 651 15.95 3.07 7.05
C GLN A 651 15.21 4.25 7.69
N ARG A 652 13.94 4.05 8.08
CA ARG A 652 13.16 5.07 8.78
C ARG A 652 13.78 5.49 10.10
N TRP A 653 14.19 4.53 10.95
CA TRP A 653 14.81 4.81 12.24
C TRP A 653 16.14 5.55 12.11
N LYS A 654 16.94 5.17 11.10
CA LYS A 654 18.19 5.88 10.77
C LYS A 654 17.91 7.36 10.48
N TYR A 655 16.99 7.66 9.57
CA TYR A 655 16.65 9.03 9.21
C TYR A 655 15.92 9.81 10.34
N LEU A 656 15.20 9.13 11.22
CA LEU A 656 14.63 9.75 12.41
C LEU A 656 15.71 10.09 13.45
N ALA A 657 16.73 9.23 13.61
CA ALA A 657 17.86 9.47 14.50
C ALA A 657 18.80 10.58 13.98
N ASP A 658 18.84 10.77 12.65
CA ASP A 658 19.61 11.82 11.99
C ASP A 658 18.78 13.12 11.88
N ASN A 659 18.58 13.78 13.01
CA ASN A 659 17.87 15.08 13.13
C ASN A 659 16.51 15.15 12.41
N LEU A 660 15.75 14.07 12.46
CA LEU A 660 14.42 13.96 11.84
C LEU A 660 14.43 14.19 10.32
N ASN A 661 15.47 13.72 9.64
CA ASN A 661 15.59 13.86 8.20
C ASN A 661 14.28 13.52 7.47
N PRO A 662 13.75 14.40 6.62
CA PRO A 662 12.47 14.22 5.94
C PRO A 662 12.31 12.93 5.12
N LYS A 663 13.41 12.30 4.68
CA LYS A 663 13.40 11.00 3.99
C LYS A 663 12.74 9.88 4.81
N ASN A 664 12.65 9.98 6.13
CA ASN A 664 11.93 9.02 6.95
C ASN A 664 10.48 8.82 6.49
N ASN A 665 9.82 9.88 5.96
CA ASN A 665 8.45 9.82 5.49
C ASN A 665 8.29 8.94 4.24
N PHE A 666 9.27 8.91 3.33
CA PHE A 666 9.26 8.01 2.18
C PHE A 666 9.11 6.56 2.63
N PHE A 667 9.92 6.12 3.59
CA PHE A 667 9.87 4.74 4.11
C PHE A 667 8.59 4.45 4.88
N LYS A 668 8.10 5.40 5.70
CA LYS A 668 6.82 5.26 6.41
C LYS A 668 5.66 5.06 5.44
N ILE A 669 5.55 5.91 4.43
CA ILE A 669 4.41 5.92 3.51
C ILE A 669 4.51 4.75 2.52
N SER A 670 5.71 4.41 2.06
CA SER A 670 5.92 3.24 1.22
C SER A 670 5.52 1.95 1.95
N SER A 671 5.95 1.78 3.18
CA SER A 671 5.60 0.62 3.99
C SER A 671 4.09 0.50 4.19
N ASN A 672 3.41 1.57 4.63
CA ASN A 672 1.95 1.59 4.80
C ASN A 672 1.21 1.46 3.45
N GLY A 673 1.68 2.13 2.41
CA GLY A 673 1.09 2.12 1.08
C GLY A 673 1.13 0.74 0.41
N SER A 674 2.07 -0.12 0.75
CA SER A 674 2.17 -1.47 0.22
C SER A 674 0.94 -2.32 0.56
N TYR A 675 0.34 -2.14 1.74
CA TYR A 675 -0.94 -2.73 2.10
C TYR A 675 -2.09 -2.18 1.25
N GLY A 676 -2.15 -0.85 1.10
CA GLY A 676 -3.20 -0.19 0.32
C GLY A 676 -3.26 -0.66 -1.14
N TYR A 677 -2.12 -0.99 -1.73
CA TYR A 677 -2.07 -1.57 -3.08
C TYR A 677 -2.68 -2.97 -3.14
N ASP A 678 -2.40 -3.84 -2.17
CA ASP A 678 -3.01 -5.17 -2.11
C ASP A 678 -4.52 -5.12 -1.90
N ALA A 679 -5.00 -4.14 -1.12
CA ALA A 679 -6.43 -3.90 -0.87
C ALA A 679 -7.16 -3.21 -2.04
N MET A 680 -6.43 -2.72 -3.04
CA MET A 680 -6.99 -1.94 -4.15
C MET A 680 -8.10 -2.69 -4.88
N ASN A 681 -9.24 -2.04 -5.06
CA ASN A 681 -10.34 -2.60 -5.85
C ASN A 681 -10.19 -2.22 -7.32
N THR A 682 -9.65 -3.14 -8.11
CA THR A 682 -9.43 -2.95 -9.55
C THR A 682 -10.72 -2.96 -10.38
N GLU A 683 -11.80 -3.51 -9.84
CA GLU A 683 -13.12 -3.51 -10.50
C GLU A 683 -13.75 -2.11 -10.55
N ASN A 684 -13.40 -1.24 -9.58
CA ASN A 684 -13.89 0.14 -9.56
C ASN A 684 -13.18 1.06 -10.57
N TYR A 685 -12.12 0.58 -11.22
CA TYR A 685 -11.45 1.37 -12.24
C TYR A 685 -12.16 1.25 -13.57
N SER A 686 -12.82 2.34 -13.97
CA SER A 686 -13.36 2.47 -15.32
C SER A 686 -12.24 2.47 -16.36
N LYS A 687 -12.53 1.94 -17.53
CA LYS A 687 -11.68 2.12 -18.71
C LYS A 687 -12.07 3.41 -19.38
N SER A 688 -11.11 4.33 -19.50
CA SER A 688 -11.32 5.59 -20.21
C SER A 688 -10.86 5.46 -21.67
N PHE A 689 -11.73 5.80 -22.58
CA PHE A 689 -11.48 5.80 -24.03
C PHE A 689 -11.71 7.19 -24.59
N VAL A 690 -10.93 7.57 -25.60
CA VAL A 690 -11.25 8.71 -26.44
C VAL A 690 -11.98 8.18 -27.67
N GLN A 691 -13.19 8.68 -27.89
CA GLN A 691 -14.10 8.22 -28.92
C GLN A 691 -14.65 9.42 -29.68
N ASN A 692 -14.93 9.24 -30.99
CA ASN A 692 -15.68 10.21 -31.77
C ASN A 692 -17.17 10.24 -31.34
N THR A 693 -17.90 11.22 -31.82
CA THR A 693 -19.32 11.46 -31.46
C THR A 693 -20.18 10.21 -31.60
N ASP A 694 -20.08 9.49 -32.73
CA ASP A 694 -20.92 8.32 -33.01
C ASP A 694 -20.65 7.15 -32.00
N ARG A 695 -19.38 6.86 -31.78
CA ARG A 695 -18.98 5.83 -30.81
C ARG A 695 -19.32 6.23 -29.37
N ALA A 696 -19.17 7.50 -29.03
CA ALA A 696 -19.54 8.01 -27.72
C ALA A 696 -21.06 7.89 -27.46
N ASN A 697 -21.89 8.20 -28.48
CA ASN A 697 -23.34 8.03 -28.42
C ASN A 697 -23.74 6.54 -28.30
N THR A 698 -23.02 5.65 -28.97
CA THR A 698 -23.23 4.20 -28.84
C THR A 698 -22.85 3.73 -27.42
N SER A 699 -21.72 4.20 -26.91
CA SER A 699 -21.25 3.87 -25.55
C SER A 699 -22.21 4.36 -24.46
N LYS A 700 -22.85 5.52 -24.63
CA LYS A 700 -23.86 6.04 -23.69
C LYS A 700 -25.06 5.09 -23.50
N ARG A 701 -25.39 4.29 -24.51
CA ARG A 701 -26.52 3.35 -24.48
C ARG A 701 -26.16 2.03 -23.78
N SER A 702 -24.91 1.84 -23.43
CA SER A 702 -24.44 0.62 -22.75
C SER A 702 -24.72 0.70 -21.24
N ASP A 703 -25.11 -0.42 -20.64
CA ASP A 703 -25.22 -0.61 -19.18
C ASP A 703 -23.88 -0.39 -18.43
N LYS A 704 -22.78 -0.50 -19.16
CA LYS A 704 -21.41 -0.28 -18.66
C LYS A 704 -20.98 1.18 -18.69
N PHE A 705 -21.78 2.06 -19.22
CA PHE A 705 -21.47 3.49 -19.25
C PHE A 705 -21.42 4.08 -17.84
N ARG A 706 -20.36 4.88 -17.56
CA ARG A 706 -20.16 5.56 -16.27
C ARG A 706 -20.17 7.07 -16.38
N ASN A 707 -19.37 7.60 -17.29
CA ASN A 707 -19.22 9.05 -17.42
C ASN A 707 -18.77 9.42 -18.83
N ILE A 708 -19.00 10.69 -19.20
CA ILE A 708 -18.54 11.26 -20.47
C ILE A 708 -18.10 12.70 -20.26
N ARG A 709 -17.04 13.10 -20.96
CA ARG A 709 -16.53 14.45 -21.03
C ARG A 709 -16.21 14.80 -22.48
N GLN A 710 -16.73 15.91 -22.96
CA GLN A 710 -16.34 16.45 -24.25
C GLN A 710 -14.91 17.01 -24.18
N LEU A 711 -14.07 16.64 -25.12
CA LEU A 711 -12.69 17.12 -25.25
C LEU A 711 -12.58 18.16 -26.38
N THR A 712 -13.21 17.86 -27.52
CA THR A 712 -13.36 18.75 -28.69
C THR A 712 -14.76 18.57 -29.26
N ASP A 713 -15.11 19.28 -30.29
CA ASP A 713 -16.45 19.17 -30.95
C ASP A 713 -16.73 17.74 -31.42
N ASP A 714 -15.69 16.99 -31.85
CA ASP A 714 -15.82 15.66 -32.43
C ASP A 714 -15.38 14.53 -31.52
N TYR A 715 -14.72 14.82 -30.37
CA TYR A 715 -14.13 13.80 -29.52
C TYR A 715 -14.54 13.91 -28.05
N TYR A 716 -14.80 12.75 -27.48
CA TYR A 716 -15.24 12.58 -26.10
C TYR A 716 -14.35 11.59 -25.36
N GLN A 717 -14.04 11.88 -24.10
CA GLN A 717 -13.56 10.90 -23.16
C GLN A 717 -14.77 10.17 -22.58
N VAL A 718 -14.83 8.86 -22.73
CA VAL A 718 -15.90 8.02 -22.23
C VAL A 718 -15.33 7.01 -21.22
N ASP A 719 -15.90 7.00 -20.03
CA ASP A 719 -15.54 6.07 -18.97
C ASP A 719 -16.54 4.90 -18.94
N MET A 720 -16.02 3.69 -19.09
CA MET A 720 -16.79 2.45 -19.17
C MET A 720 -16.37 1.47 -18.09
N GLU A 721 -17.26 0.66 -17.55
CA GLU A 721 -16.90 -0.47 -16.70
C GLU A 721 -16.06 -1.51 -17.44
N SER A 722 -15.22 -2.22 -16.68
CA SER A 722 -14.42 -3.31 -17.24
C SER A 722 -15.25 -4.59 -17.35
N ASP A 723 -15.22 -5.23 -18.51
CA ASP A 723 -15.93 -6.50 -18.80
C ASP A 723 -15.28 -7.72 -18.19
N LYS A 724 -14.03 -7.63 -17.84
CA LYS A 724 -13.24 -8.80 -17.45
C LYS A 724 -12.84 -8.71 -15.99
N PHE A 725 -13.20 -9.76 -15.25
CA PHE A 725 -12.61 -9.98 -13.94
C PHE A 725 -11.09 -10.08 -14.07
N LYS A 726 -10.39 -9.26 -13.28
CA LYS A 726 -8.94 -9.26 -13.21
C LYS A 726 -8.51 -8.95 -11.79
N CYS A 727 -7.86 -9.89 -11.15
CA CYS A 727 -7.26 -9.70 -9.85
C CYS A 727 -5.74 -9.53 -9.99
N ASP A 728 -5.29 -8.29 -10.03
CA ASP A 728 -3.86 -7.93 -10.16
C ASP A 728 -3.17 -7.71 -8.82
N THR A 729 -3.90 -7.83 -7.71
CA THR A 729 -3.42 -7.58 -6.36
C THR A 729 -3.57 -8.80 -5.48
N CYS A 730 -2.80 -8.85 -4.41
CA CYS A 730 -2.87 -9.95 -3.46
C CYS A 730 -3.93 -9.67 -2.36
N ILE A 731 -5.19 -9.77 -2.74
CA ILE A 731 -6.33 -9.42 -1.90
C ILE A 731 -6.39 -10.23 -0.59
N GLN A 732 -6.00 -11.49 -0.60
CA GLN A 732 -5.97 -12.33 0.60
C GLN A 732 -4.96 -11.81 1.62
N GLN A 733 -3.81 -11.32 1.17
CA GLN A 733 -2.83 -10.68 2.05
C GLN A 733 -3.41 -9.43 2.71
N ALA A 734 -4.11 -8.60 1.94
CA ALA A 734 -4.78 -7.42 2.47
C ALA A 734 -5.84 -7.78 3.51
N PHE A 735 -6.60 -8.84 3.28
CA PHE A 735 -7.60 -9.33 4.24
C PHE A 735 -6.97 -9.79 5.55
N PHE A 736 -5.92 -10.63 5.50
CA PHE A 736 -5.20 -11.06 6.68
C PHE A 736 -4.57 -9.91 7.44
N THR A 737 -3.97 -8.94 6.74
CA THR A 737 -3.37 -7.76 7.35
C THR A 737 -4.41 -6.95 8.13
N LEU A 738 -5.56 -6.72 7.53
CA LEU A 738 -6.64 -5.94 8.14
C LEU A 738 -7.21 -6.61 9.39
N ASP A 739 -7.45 -7.92 9.34
CA ASP A 739 -7.96 -8.67 10.49
C ASP A 739 -6.90 -8.79 11.60
N ASN A 740 -5.63 -8.96 11.25
CA ASN A 740 -4.56 -9.00 12.24
C ASN A 740 -4.32 -7.64 12.91
N ALA A 741 -4.56 -6.54 12.19
CA ALA A 741 -4.55 -5.21 12.80
C ALA A 741 -5.64 -5.10 13.89
N LYS A 742 -6.85 -5.60 13.62
CA LYS A 742 -7.95 -5.66 14.60
C LYS A 742 -7.63 -6.58 15.77
N TYR A 743 -7.08 -7.74 15.49
CA TYR A 743 -6.59 -8.67 16.51
C TYR A 743 -5.58 -7.99 17.44
N TRP A 744 -4.65 -7.21 16.90
CA TRP A 744 -3.63 -6.52 17.68
C TRP A 744 -4.21 -5.44 18.62
N PHE A 745 -5.23 -4.71 18.16
CA PHE A 745 -5.99 -3.79 19.04
C PHE A 745 -6.56 -4.52 20.27
N LEU A 746 -7.23 -5.62 20.02
CA LEU A 746 -7.84 -6.42 21.07
C LEU A 746 -6.81 -6.99 22.04
N VAL A 747 -5.66 -7.39 21.53
CA VAL A 747 -4.55 -7.87 22.36
C VAL A 747 -4.06 -6.78 23.31
N PHE A 748 -3.85 -5.56 22.84
CA PHE A 748 -3.45 -4.44 23.70
C PHE A 748 -4.49 -4.17 24.80
N VAL A 749 -5.76 -4.12 24.46
CA VAL A 749 -6.83 -3.87 25.43
C VAL A 749 -6.95 -5.01 26.44
N TYR A 750 -7.10 -6.25 25.96
CA TYR A 750 -7.48 -7.38 26.83
C TYR A 750 -6.32 -8.16 27.44
N GLU A 751 -5.12 -8.15 26.85
CA GLU A 751 -3.95 -8.84 27.38
C GLU A 751 -2.96 -7.88 28.10
N PHE A 752 -3.15 -6.56 27.97
CA PHE A 752 -2.36 -5.60 28.72
C PHE A 752 -3.23 -4.74 29.64
N MET A 753 -4.15 -3.90 29.10
CA MET A 753 -4.93 -2.97 29.92
C MET A 753 -5.78 -3.70 30.97
N TYR A 754 -6.61 -4.67 30.57
CA TYR A 754 -7.46 -5.45 31.49
C TYR A 754 -6.70 -6.30 32.49
N LYS A 755 -5.38 -6.52 32.30
CA LYS A 755 -4.56 -7.31 33.20
C LYS A 755 -3.93 -6.49 34.33
N CYS A 756 -3.66 -5.20 34.09
CA CYS A 756 -2.91 -4.39 35.05
C CYS A 756 -3.54 -3.04 35.41
N MET A 757 -4.71 -2.70 34.85
CA MET A 757 -5.37 -1.41 35.09
C MET A 757 -6.74 -1.59 35.68
N ASP A 758 -7.16 -0.61 36.49
CA ASP A 758 -8.54 -0.55 37.00
C ASP A 758 -9.47 -0.07 35.86
N MET A 759 -10.12 -1.02 35.18
CA MET A 759 -11.00 -0.69 34.06
C MET A 759 -12.29 0.01 34.53
N ASN A 760 -12.62 0.06 35.81
CA ASN A 760 -13.75 0.86 36.31
C ASN A 760 -13.43 2.36 36.33
N ARG A 761 -12.16 2.71 36.19
CA ARG A 761 -11.66 4.09 36.12
C ARG A 761 -11.32 4.53 34.69
N ILE A 762 -11.64 3.72 33.70
CA ILE A 762 -11.36 4.02 32.29
C ILE A 762 -12.65 3.81 31.48
N HIS A 763 -12.94 4.73 30.57
CA HIS A 763 -13.85 4.45 29.46
C HIS A 763 -13.24 4.84 28.12
N PHE A 764 -13.64 4.13 27.06
CA PHE A 764 -13.21 4.37 25.70
C PHE A 764 -13.92 5.58 25.10
N ILE A 765 -13.19 6.54 24.56
CA ILE A 765 -13.71 7.74 23.92
C ILE A 765 -13.99 7.47 22.44
N GLU A 766 -12.91 7.33 21.66
CA GLU A 766 -12.97 7.13 20.22
C GLU A 766 -11.77 6.36 19.70
N GLY A 767 -11.90 5.80 18.52
CA GLY A 767 -10.79 5.19 17.82
C GLY A 767 -10.94 5.27 16.31
N ASP A 768 -9.81 5.42 15.64
CA ASP A 768 -9.76 5.54 14.21
C ASP A 768 -8.53 4.87 13.61
N THR A 769 -8.74 3.72 13.01
CA THR A 769 -7.77 2.92 12.25
C THR A 769 -6.62 2.39 13.13
N ASP A 770 -5.76 3.23 13.64
CA ASP A 770 -4.53 2.94 14.39
C ASP A 770 -4.44 3.71 15.73
N SER A 771 -5.42 4.55 16.05
CA SER A 771 -5.48 5.29 17.30
C SER A 771 -6.64 4.90 18.20
N MET A 772 -6.45 5.06 19.50
CA MET A 772 -7.45 4.88 20.56
C MET A 772 -7.32 5.97 21.60
N TYR A 773 -8.45 6.52 22.05
CA TYR A 773 -8.53 7.53 23.09
C TYR A 773 -9.34 7.03 24.27
N PHE A 774 -8.85 7.28 25.48
CA PHE A 774 -9.44 6.83 26.73
C PHE A 774 -9.57 8.01 27.69
N ALA A 775 -10.70 8.09 28.40
CA ALA A 775 -10.86 8.93 29.56
C ALA A 775 -10.43 8.14 30.82
N ILE A 776 -9.67 8.77 31.67
CA ILE A 776 -9.04 8.14 32.84
C ILE A 776 -9.38 8.93 34.09
N ALA A 777 -9.89 8.26 35.13
CA ALA A 777 -10.06 8.77 36.48
C ALA A 777 -8.88 8.28 37.33
N GLY A 778 -7.80 9.04 37.35
CA GLY A 778 -6.61 8.68 38.12
C GLY A 778 -6.90 8.53 39.63
N TYR A 779 -6.19 7.62 40.27
CA TYR A 779 -6.21 7.47 41.71
C TYR A 779 -5.73 8.76 42.37
N THR A 780 -6.41 9.17 43.45
CA THR A 780 -5.89 10.18 44.36
C THR A 780 -4.63 9.65 45.07
N ASN A 781 -3.81 10.58 45.64
CA ASN A 781 -2.63 10.12 46.35
C ASN A 781 -2.97 9.22 47.56
N ASP A 782 -4.10 9.49 48.23
CA ASP A 782 -4.57 8.70 49.37
C ASP A 782 -5.07 7.34 48.94
N GLU A 783 -5.90 7.24 47.90
CA GLU A 783 -6.35 5.97 47.36
C GLU A 783 -5.17 5.09 46.90
N TYR A 784 -4.16 5.68 46.35
CA TYR A 784 -2.97 4.97 45.86
C TYR A 784 -2.12 4.47 47.02
N TYR A 785 -2.07 5.17 48.13
CA TYR A 785 -1.37 4.74 49.34
C TYR A 785 -2.03 3.50 49.95
N GLU A 786 -3.37 3.44 49.96
CA GLU A 786 -4.11 2.27 50.46
C GLU A 786 -3.90 1.03 49.63
N ILE A 787 -3.76 1.19 48.31
CA ILE A 787 -3.47 0.08 47.41
C ILE A 787 -2.04 -0.45 47.60
N ASP A 788 -1.11 0.41 47.99
CA ASP A 788 0.32 0.17 48.06
C ASP A 788 0.83 -0.19 49.47
N LYS A 789 0.04 -0.74 50.35
CA LYS A 789 0.39 -1.02 51.75
C LYS A 789 1.83 -1.50 51.90
N GLY A 790 2.78 -0.59 52.08
CA GLY A 790 4.19 -0.88 52.42
C GLY A 790 5.23 -0.59 51.33
N LEU A 791 4.88 -0.13 50.10
CA LEU A 791 5.90 0.31 49.15
C LEU A 791 6.13 1.82 49.33
N ILE A 792 7.13 2.17 50.13
CA ILE A 792 7.61 3.53 50.27
C ILE A 792 8.49 3.85 49.06
N GLY A 793 7.83 4.25 47.96
CA GLY A 793 8.49 4.91 46.84
C GLY A 793 8.30 6.40 46.92
N PRO A 794 9.17 7.23 46.29
CA PRO A 794 8.94 8.65 46.26
C PRO A 794 7.54 8.94 45.71
N ARG A 795 6.77 9.76 46.44
CA ARG A 795 5.49 10.26 45.93
C ARG A 795 5.73 10.85 44.55
N ILE A 796 5.13 10.27 43.52
CA ILE A 796 5.28 10.75 42.15
C ILE A 796 4.26 11.88 41.99
N PRO A 797 4.72 13.15 41.98
CA PRO A 797 3.83 14.22 41.62
C PRO A 797 3.44 14.06 40.16
N ASN A 798 2.15 14.24 39.85
CA ASN A 798 1.58 14.26 38.51
C ASN A 798 1.64 12.92 37.79
N ARG A 799 0.95 11.90 38.30
CA ARG A 799 0.66 10.68 37.57
C ARG A 799 -0.12 10.99 36.29
N GLN A 800 0.45 10.70 35.16
CA GLN A 800 -0.12 10.94 33.85
C GLN A 800 -0.32 9.63 33.11
N GLY A 801 -1.21 9.63 32.14
CA GLY A 801 -1.43 8.47 31.30
C GLY A 801 -2.01 7.28 32.06
N PHE A 802 -1.66 6.09 31.63
CA PHE A 802 -2.16 4.84 32.21
C PHE A 802 -1.64 4.56 33.61
N GLN A 803 -0.47 5.08 33.99
CA GLN A 803 0.11 4.87 35.33
C GLN A 803 -0.82 5.31 36.47
N ALA A 804 -1.71 6.26 36.18
CA ALA A 804 -2.65 6.81 37.14
C ALA A 804 -3.71 5.79 37.63
N VAL A 805 -3.86 4.65 36.95
CA VAL A 805 -4.90 3.65 37.24
C VAL A 805 -4.36 2.21 37.25
N VAL A 806 -3.06 2.02 37.35
CA VAL A 806 -2.44 0.69 37.40
C VAL A 806 -2.68 0.06 38.77
N THR A 807 -3.19 -1.18 38.75
CA THR A 807 -3.42 -2.01 39.94
C THR A 807 -2.33 -3.07 40.09
N ASP A 808 -1.92 -3.73 39.00
CA ASP A 808 -0.82 -4.68 39.01
C ASP A 808 0.45 -4.03 38.44
N LYS A 809 1.26 -3.48 39.35
CA LYS A 809 2.50 -2.76 39.01
C LYS A 809 3.58 -3.68 38.47
N GLU A 810 3.62 -4.91 38.93
CA GLU A 810 4.62 -5.89 38.51
C GLU A 810 4.38 -6.30 37.05
N TYR A 811 3.15 -6.66 36.72
CA TYR A 811 2.74 -6.97 35.37
C TYR A 811 2.92 -5.76 34.44
N TYR A 812 2.58 -4.54 34.92
CA TYR A 812 2.77 -3.30 34.15
C TYR A 812 4.24 -3.09 33.78
N ASP A 813 5.14 -3.12 34.78
CA ASP A 813 6.58 -2.91 34.61
C ASP A 813 7.22 -3.97 33.67
N GLU A 814 6.77 -5.22 33.76
CA GLU A 814 7.25 -6.30 32.90
C GLU A 814 6.85 -6.11 31.42
N HIS A 815 5.69 -5.51 31.17
CA HIS A 815 5.07 -5.51 29.84
C HIS A 815 4.95 -4.15 29.17
N VAL A 816 4.99 -3.03 29.94
CA VAL A 816 4.75 -1.70 29.38
C VAL A 816 5.65 -1.33 28.20
N PHE A 817 6.93 -1.68 28.27
CA PHE A 817 7.89 -1.35 27.21
C PHE A 817 7.80 -2.27 25.98
N LYS A 818 6.98 -3.30 26.03
CA LYS A 818 6.63 -4.10 24.83
C LYS A 818 5.63 -3.34 23.94
N PHE A 819 4.80 -2.50 24.53
CA PHE A 819 3.80 -1.69 23.86
C PHE A 819 4.22 -0.21 23.73
N LEU A 820 4.60 0.44 24.81
CA LEU A 820 4.83 1.88 24.91
C LEU A 820 6.32 2.27 24.75
N PRO A 821 6.65 3.56 24.57
CA PRO A 821 8.03 4.04 24.45
C PRO A 821 8.89 3.78 25.70
N TYR A 822 10.20 3.78 25.52
CA TYR A 822 11.15 3.54 26.59
C TYR A 822 11.16 4.64 27.68
N ASP A 823 10.71 5.85 27.35
CA ASP A 823 10.58 7.00 28.25
C ASP A 823 9.27 6.98 29.05
N THR A 824 8.39 6.03 28.79
CA THR A 824 7.19 5.81 29.59
C THR A 824 7.58 5.40 31.00
N PHE A 825 6.87 5.92 31.98
CA PHE A 825 7.12 5.66 33.39
C PHE A 825 7.00 4.16 33.73
N CYS A 826 7.88 3.68 34.60
CA CYS A 826 7.78 2.38 35.28
C CYS A 826 7.82 2.58 36.79
N PHE A 827 7.24 1.67 37.55
CA PHE A 827 7.18 1.75 39.02
C PHE A 827 8.51 1.38 39.68
N LYS A 828 9.24 0.41 39.10
CA LYS A 828 10.60 0.05 39.52
C LYS A 828 11.60 0.57 38.49
N GLU A 829 12.55 1.37 38.89
CA GLU A 829 13.57 1.93 38.00
C GLU A 829 14.39 0.81 37.30
N SER A 830 14.59 -0.32 38.01
CA SER A 830 15.25 -1.50 37.46
C SER A 830 14.49 -2.17 36.30
N ALA A 831 13.21 -1.92 36.16
CA ALA A 831 12.39 -2.42 35.05
C ALA A 831 12.56 -1.58 33.76
N ARG A 832 13.15 -0.37 33.86
CA ARG A 832 13.39 0.48 32.71
C ARG A 832 14.42 -0.15 31.77
N PRO A 833 14.13 -0.27 30.46
CA PRO A 833 15.06 -0.92 29.56
C PRO A 833 16.36 -0.12 29.41
N THR A 834 17.48 -0.82 29.48
CA THR A 834 18.82 -0.28 29.22
C THR A 834 19.15 -0.35 27.73
N ILE A 835 20.20 0.36 27.28
CA ILE A 835 20.66 0.25 25.90
C ILE A 835 20.93 -1.20 25.48
N PRO A 836 21.64 -2.05 26.26
CA PRO A 836 21.80 -3.47 25.97
C PRO A 836 20.48 -4.22 25.78
N THR A 837 19.51 -4.03 26.68
CA THR A 837 18.19 -4.69 26.57
C THR A 837 17.39 -4.23 25.36
N MET A 838 17.49 -2.94 24.99
CA MET A 838 16.88 -2.41 23.75
C MET A 838 17.52 -3.03 22.50
N ILE A 839 18.84 -3.25 22.51
CA ILE A 839 19.57 -3.90 21.42
C ILE A 839 19.14 -5.35 21.29
N ASP A 840 19.07 -6.07 22.40
CA ASP A 840 18.60 -7.47 22.39
C ASP A 840 17.17 -7.56 21.84
N TYR A 841 16.27 -6.71 22.32
CA TYR A 841 14.90 -6.63 21.79
C TYR A 841 14.87 -6.34 20.28
N LEU A 842 15.67 -5.37 19.81
CA LEU A 842 15.76 -5.02 18.39
C LEU A 842 16.21 -6.23 17.55
N LEU A 843 17.27 -6.90 17.97
CA LEU A 843 17.84 -8.01 17.20
C LEU A 843 16.96 -9.27 17.26
N ASP A 844 16.36 -9.58 18.40
CA ASP A 844 15.52 -10.78 18.56
C ASP A 844 14.17 -10.64 17.83
N ASN A 845 13.66 -9.41 17.69
CA ASN A 845 12.44 -9.12 16.95
C ASN A 845 12.67 -8.74 15.48
N SER A 846 13.93 -8.62 15.03
CA SER A 846 14.27 -8.42 13.63
C SER A 846 14.36 -9.74 12.88
N HIS A 847 13.94 -9.72 11.62
CA HIS A 847 14.13 -10.87 10.75
C HIS A 847 15.63 -11.10 10.49
N PRO A 848 16.16 -12.33 10.60
CA PRO A 848 17.60 -12.59 10.43
C PRO A 848 18.20 -12.08 9.11
N ALA A 849 17.43 -12.10 8.02
CA ALA A 849 17.86 -11.53 6.74
C ALA A 849 18.12 -10.01 6.79
N SER A 850 17.60 -9.32 7.80
CA SER A 850 17.77 -7.88 7.99
C SER A 850 19.07 -7.51 8.71
N TYR A 851 19.79 -8.46 9.30
CA TYR A 851 21.04 -8.16 10.00
C TYR A 851 22.12 -7.59 9.08
N LEU A 852 22.22 -8.12 7.87
CA LEU A 852 23.13 -7.56 6.87
C LEU A 852 22.70 -6.16 6.42
N SER A 853 21.39 -5.94 6.25
CA SER A 853 20.84 -4.64 5.93
C SER A 853 21.13 -3.61 7.01
N LEU A 854 20.91 -3.99 8.27
CA LEU A 854 21.20 -3.16 9.43
C LEU A 854 22.69 -2.82 9.52
N ALA A 855 23.54 -3.82 9.38
CA ALA A 855 25.00 -3.66 9.40
C ALA A 855 25.49 -2.75 8.25
N ASN A 856 25.01 -2.97 7.04
CA ASN A 856 25.39 -2.18 5.87
C ASN A 856 24.89 -0.72 5.95
N SER A 857 23.73 -0.51 6.56
CA SER A 857 23.17 0.83 6.76
C SER A 857 23.93 1.65 7.81
N LEU A 858 24.39 1.00 8.87
CA LEU A 858 24.96 1.67 10.04
C LEU A 858 26.50 1.59 10.09
N PHE A 859 27.09 0.53 9.55
CA PHE A 859 28.52 0.24 9.62
C PHE A 859 29.07 -0.22 8.26
N PRO A 860 28.93 0.60 7.18
CA PRO A 860 29.30 0.19 5.83
C PRO A 860 30.77 -0.22 5.71
N ASP A 861 31.68 0.48 6.38
CA ASP A 861 33.13 0.19 6.32
C ASP A 861 33.48 -1.21 6.86
N GLN A 862 32.71 -1.70 7.85
CA GLN A 862 32.92 -3.05 8.38
C GLN A 862 32.43 -4.14 7.41
N ILE A 863 31.39 -3.83 6.64
CA ILE A 863 30.80 -4.72 5.63
C ILE A 863 31.66 -4.75 4.35
N ASP A 864 32.32 -3.66 4.01
CA ASP A 864 33.21 -3.58 2.86
C ASP A 864 34.61 -4.16 3.09
N SER A 865 34.90 -4.66 4.30
CA SER A 865 36.16 -5.31 4.61
C SER A 865 36.36 -6.62 3.82
N ASP A 866 37.62 -6.91 3.45
CA ASP A 866 37.96 -8.15 2.74
C ASP A 866 37.59 -9.40 3.54
N LYS A 867 37.70 -9.33 4.87
CA LYS A 867 37.27 -10.40 5.79
C LYS A 867 35.79 -10.70 5.60
N PHE A 868 34.95 -9.67 5.65
CA PHE A 868 33.49 -9.85 5.51
C PHE A 868 33.10 -10.33 4.11
N ARG A 869 33.78 -9.84 3.07
CA ARG A 869 33.59 -10.32 1.69
C ARG A 869 33.95 -11.80 1.54
N ASN A 870 34.97 -12.27 2.25
CA ASN A 870 35.33 -13.69 2.29
C ASN A 870 34.28 -14.50 3.07
N ASP A 871 33.83 -14.00 4.21
CA ASP A 871 32.79 -14.64 5.04
C ASP A 871 31.47 -14.80 4.25
N LEU A 872 31.08 -13.83 3.44
CA LEU A 872 29.93 -13.92 2.53
C LEU A 872 30.01 -15.08 1.54
N LYS A 873 31.25 -15.46 1.12
CA LYS A 873 31.50 -16.52 0.14
C LYS A 873 31.63 -17.89 0.79
N THR A 874 32.14 -17.96 2.00
CA THR A 874 32.61 -19.19 2.63
C THR A 874 31.70 -19.70 3.74
N LEU A 875 30.98 -18.82 4.46
CA LEU A 875 30.17 -19.21 5.60
C LEU A 875 28.76 -19.66 5.19
N SER A 876 28.24 -20.61 5.94
CA SER A 876 26.82 -20.93 5.88
C SER A 876 25.98 -19.74 6.33
N LYS A 877 24.77 -19.63 5.81
CA LYS A 877 23.83 -18.54 6.14
C LYS A 877 23.60 -18.36 7.64
N THR A 878 23.50 -19.46 8.37
CA THR A 878 23.32 -19.43 9.84
C THR A 878 24.54 -18.81 10.53
N LYS A 879 25.73 -19.26 10.20
CA LYS A 879 26.98 -18.72 10.77
C LYS A 879 27.19 -17.26 10.41
N LEU A 880 26.85 -16.88 9.19
CA LEU A 880 26.91 -15.47 8.75
C LEU A 880 25.96 -14.59 9.56
N ASN A 881 24.72 -15.04 9.77
CA ASN A 881 23.74 -14.31 10.59
C ASN A 881 24.19 -14.21 12.05
N ASP A 882 24.76 -15.27 12.63
CA ASP A 882 25.27 -15.24 13.99
C ASP A 882 26.44 -14.26 14.13
N ASN A 883 27.38 -14.25 13.18
CA ASN A 883 28.49 -13.29 13.15
C ASN A 883 27.99 -11.84 13.02
N LEU A 884 27.00 -11.60 12.16
CA LEU A 884 26.39 -10.29 12.00
C LEU A 884 25.68 -9.85 13.28
N LYS A 885 24.91 -10.73 13.91
CA LYS A 885 24.24 -10.45 15.19
C LYS A 885 25.25 -10.06 16.26
N GLN A 886 26.36 -10.79 16.37
CA GLN A 886 27.43 -10.49 17.31
C GLN A 886 28.11 -9.14 17.02
N MET A 887 28.44 -8.87 15.75
CA MET A 887 29.00 -7.59 15.33
C MET A 887 28.06 -6.42 15.66
N LEU A 888 26.78 -6.58 15.42
CA LEU A 888 25.78 -5.56 15.74
C LEU A 888 25.68 -5.32 17.24
N LYS A 889 25.66 -6.37 18.06
CA LYS A 889 25.69 -6.24 19.53
C LYS A 889 26.88 -5.44 20.04
N GLN A 890 28.04 -5.58 19.42
CA GLN A 890 29.26 -4.87 19.81
C GLN A 890 29.30 -3.41 19.38
N ASN A 891 28.65 -3.06 18.27
CA ASN A 891 28.75 -1.74 17.66
C ASN A 891 27.50 -0.86 17.88
N LEU A 892 26.32 -1.41 18.02
CA LEU A 892 25.08 -0.64 18.25
C LEU A 892 25.10 0.24 19.51
N PRO A 893 25.80 -0.12 20.62
CA PRO A 893 25.92 0.79 21.76
C PRO A 893 26.51 2.15 21.42
N LYS A 894 27.32 2.26 20.36
CA LYS A 894 27.90 3.52 19.87
C LYS A 894 26.85 4.44 19.20
N LEU A 895 25.67 3.90 18.89
CA LEU A 895 24.56 4.59 18.20
C LEU A 895 23.33 4.65 19.09
N GLU A 896 23.50 5.15 20.32
CA GLU A 896 22.43 5.23 21.31
C GLU A 896 21.15 5.90 20.78
N GLY A 897 21.29 7.01 20.06
CA GLY A 897 20.16 7.71 19.46
C GLY A 897 19.36 6.85 18.50
N PHE A 898 20.03 6.03 17.67
CA PHE A 898 19.37 5.08 16.79
C PHE A 898 18.64 3.98 17.58
N VAL A 899 19.30 3.42 18.60
CA VAL A 899 18.72 2.32 19.41
C VAL A 899 17.46 2.81 20.16
N LYS A 900 17.51 4.00 20.75
CA LYS A 900 16.35 4.64 21.40
C LYS A 900 15.21 4.87 20.38
N MET A 901 15.53 5.37 19.20
CA MET A 901 14.54 5.59 18.15
C MET A 901 13.93 4.27 17.65
N ALA A 902 14.72 3.25 17.45
CA ALA A 902 14.26 1.92 17.05
C ALA A 902 13.31 1.32 18.09
N HIS A 903 13.60 1.50 19.39
CA HIS A 903 12.74 1.05 20.47
C HIS A 903 11.44 1.86 20.55
N THR A 904 11.50 3.20 20.39
CA THR A 904 10.31 4.08 20.42
C THR A 904 9.37 3.82 19.25
N LYS A 905 9.92 3.57 18.06
CA LYS A 905 9.15 3.31 16.83
C LYS A 905 9.14 1.84 16.42
N LYS A 906 9.28 0.93 17.40
CA LYS A 906 9.26 -0.52 17.16
C LYS A 906 7.95 -0.99 16.52
N MET A 907 8.05 -2.10 15.80
CA MET A 907 6.87 -2.79 15.28
C MET A 907 5.97 -3.28 16.41
N LEU A 908 4.67 -3.23 16.20
CA LEU A 908 3.63 -3.57 17.18
C LEU A 908 3.64 -2.71 18.45
N GLY A 909 4.46 -1.64 18.47
CA GLY A 909 4.48 -0.67 19.55
C GLY A 909 3.47 0.45 19.32
N LEU A 910 3.18 1.15 20.39
CA LEU A 910 2.32 2.33 20.45
C LEU A 910 3.16 3.57 20.73
N ALA A 911 2.70 4.71 20.22
CA ALA A 911 3.17 6.03 20.64
C ALA A 911 2.04 6.73 21.40
N ILE A 912 2.37 7.56 22.37
CA ILE A 912 1.41 8.49 22.95
C ILE A 912 1.20 9.59 21.89
N GLU A 913 -0.01 9.67 21.35
CA GLU A 913 -0.36 10.65 20.31
C GLU A 913 -0.72 11.99 20.93
N ASN A 914 -1.56 11.94 21.95
CA ASN A 914 -2.08 13.12 22.63
C ASN A 914 -2.52 12.78 24.06
N GLN A 915 -2.38 13.74 24.97
CA GLN A 915 -2.91 13.65 26.32
C GLN A 915 -3.26 15.06 26.83
N GLY A 916 -4.25 15.18 27.69
CA GLY A 916 -4.68 16.46 28.25
C GLY A 916 -5.95 16.32 29.08
N ASP A 917 -6.56 17.47 29.39
CA ASP A 917 -7.65 17.49 30.34
C ASP A 917 -9.02 17.21 29.72
N ASN A 918 -9.30 17.77 28.53
CA ASN A 918 -10.65 17.79 27.98
C ASN A 918 -10.64 17.30 26.52
N MET A 919 -11.64 16.51 26.15
CA MET A 919 -11.84 16.03 24.78
C MET A 919 -13.31 15.90 24.42
N ILE A 920 -13.71 16.44 23.27
CA ILE A 920 -15.02 16.22 22.65
C ILE A 920 -14.83 15.51 21.32
N ALA A 921 -15.51 14.37 21.15
CA ALA A 921 -15.48 13.57 19.94
C ALA A 921 -16.88 13.48 19.30
N LEU A 922 -17.09 14.15 18.17
CA LEU A 922 -18.34 14.07 17.41
C LEU A 922 -18.41 12.79 16.57
N GLY A 923 -17.27 12.30 16.13
CA GLY A 923 -17.10 11.12 15.32
C GLY A 923 -15.62 10.80 15.08
N PRO A 924 -15.29 9.65 14.50
CA PRO A 924 -13.92 9.31 14.15
C PRO A 924 -13.27 10.40 13.26
N LYS A 925 -12.08 10.86 13.63
CA LYS A 925 -11.38 12.00 12.99
C LYS A 925 -12.12 13.34 13.07
N CYS A 926 -13.10 13.46 13.93
CA CYS A 926 -13.85 14.70 14.15
C CYS A 926 -13.95 14.98 15.64
N TYR A 927 -12.88 15.55 16.21
CA TYR A 927 -12.75 15.80 17.63
C TYR A 927 -11.91 17.03 17.92
N THR A 928 -12.04 17.55 19.13
CA THR A 928 -11.20 18.62 19.68
C THR A 928 -10.75 18.28 21.08
N SER A 929 -9.56 18.77 21.46
CA SER A 929 -9.03 18.59 22.80
C SER A 929 -8.26 19.84 23.26
N TRP A 930 -8.32 20.12 24.56
CA TRP A 930 -7.68 21.27 25.19
C TRP A 930 -7.41 21.00 26.67
N ASN A 931 -6.49 21.79 27.25
CA ASN A 931 -6.20 21.77 28.69
C ASN A 931 -7.05 22.80 29.45
N ASN A 932 -7.15 22.65 30.78
CA ASN A 932 -7.89 23.57 31.67
C ASN A 932 -7.33 25.00 31.67
N ASP A 933 -6.08 25.18 31.26
CA ASP A 933 -5.46 26.52 31.04
C ASP A 933 -5.92 27.18 29.73
N GLY A 934 -6.81 26.54 28.97
CA GLY A 934 -7.31 27.01 27.67
C GLY A 934 -6.39 26.68 26.50
N LYS A 935 -5.25 26.04 26.72
CA LYS A 935 -4.34 25.63 25.63
C LYS A 935 -4.97 24.56 24.77
N LYS A 936 -5.23 24.89 23.50
CA LYS A 936 -5.70 23.93 22.49
C LYS A 936 -4.61 22.92 22.18
N LEU A 937 -4.93 21.62 22.28
CA LEU A 937 -4.05 20.51 21.92
C LEU A 937 -4.33 20.01 20.51
N SER A 938 -5.59 19.78 20.18
CA SER A 938 -5.97 19.34 18.84
C SER A 938 -7.31 19.90 18.39
N LEU A 939 -7.49 20.03 17.07
CA LEU A 939 -8.76 20.32 16.44
C LEU A 939 -8.76 19.57 15.11
N LYS A 940 -9.51 18.48 15.01
CA LYS A 940 -9.59 17.61 13.86
C LYS A 940 -10.96 17.68 13.23
N ASN A 941 -11.02 18.04 11.96
CA ASN A 941 -12.24 18.16 11.20
C ASN A 941 -12.11 17.40 9.89
N LYS A 942 -13.21 16.83 9.42
CA LYS A 942 -13.27 16.10 8.15
C LYS A 942 -14.12 16.85 7.15
N GLY A 943 -13.50 17.53 6.21
CA GLY A 943 -14.22 18.02 5.06
C GLY A 943 -14.12 19.50 4.73
N VAL A 944 -13.68 20.36 5.64
CA VAL A 944 -13.34 21.78 5.38
C VAL A 944 -11.94 22.10 5.89
N ASP A 945 -11.32 23.07 5.26
CA ASP A 945 -10.04 23.59 5.73
C ASP A 945 -10.27 24.56 6.90
N ILE A 946 -9.76 24.25 8.07
CA ILE A 946 -9.89 25.07 9.29
C ILE A 946 -9.26 26.45 9.09
N LYS A 947 -8.18 26.58 8.30
CA LYS A 947 -7.57 27.88 8.03
C LYS A 947 -8.49 28.81 7.27
N GLN A 948 -9.33 28.27 6.39
CA GLN A 948 -10.36 29.03 5.65
C GLN A 948 -11.64 29.22 6.48
N ASN A 949 -11.78 28.55 7.60
CA ASN A 949 -12.99 28.55 8.44
C ASN A 949 -12.61 28.78 9.91
N SER A 950 -12.01 29.94 10.20
CA SER A 950 -11.53 30.30 11.54
C SER A 950 -12.61 30.39 12.62
N HIS A 951 -13.89 30.46 12.22
CA HIS A 951 -15.04 30.41 13.14
C HIS A 951 -15.23 29.01 13.77
N ILE A 952 -14.61 27.95 13.19
CA ILE A 952 -14.65 26.61 13.77
C ILE A 952 -13.58 26.52 14.86
N THR A 953 -14.02 26.54 16.10
CA THR A 953 -13.21 26.50 17.31
C THR A 953 -13.56 25.30 18.19
N CYS A 954 -12.90 25.14 19.34
CA CYS A 954 -13.29 24.12 20.31
C CYS A 954 -14.76 24.31 20.78
N ASN A 955 -15.20 25.56 20.95
CA ASN A 955 -16.58 25.86 21.35
C ASN A 955 -17.59 25.38 20.33
N SER A 956 -17.28 25.43 19.03
CA SER A 956 -18.17 24.91 17.98
C SER A 956 -18.50 23.43 18.16
N TYR A 957 -17.56 22.62 18.70
CA TYR A 957 -17.83 21.19 19.02
C TYR A 957 -18.74 21.03 20.22
N ILE A 958 -18.63 21.90 21.21
CA ILE A 958 -19.50 21.93 22.40
C ILE A 958 -20.92 22.30 21.98
N GLU A 959 -21.07 23.40 21.21
CA GLU A 959 -22.36 23.90 20.71
C GLU A 959 -23.12 22.85 19.89
N ILE A 960 -22.42 22.06 19.05
CA ILE A 960 -23.04 20.97 18.30
C ILE A 960 -23.74 19.96 19.22
N LEU A 961 -23.19 19.68 20.39
CA LEU A 961 -23.75 18.70 21.31
C LEU A 961 -24.80 19.33 22.24
N THR A 962 -24.61 20.56 22.69
CA THR A 962 -25.53 21.24 23.63
C THR A 962 -26.74 21.85 22.90
N GLU A 963 -26.54 22.48 21.76
CA GLU A 963 -27.61 23.15 21.00
C GLU A 963 -28.23 22.26 19.91
N GLN A 964 -27.68 21.07 19.69
CA GLN A 964 -28.14 20.08 18.70
C GLN A 964 -28.21 20.64 17.27
N ASN A 965 -27.34 21.55 16.94
CA ASN A 965 -27.27 22.19 15.62
C ASN A 965 -26.20 21.53 14.70
N ILE A 966 -25.91 22.17 13.57
CA ILE A 966 -24.82 21.83 12.65
C ILE A 966 -23.97 23.07 12.44
N CYS A 967 -22.67 22.87 12.22
CA CYS A 967 -21.76 23.93 11.81
C CYS A 967 -21.47 23.80 10.30
N THR A 968 -21.56 24.88 9.56
CA THR A 968 -21.24 24.92 8.12
C THR A 968 -19.91 25.61 7.89
N GLY A 969 -19.25 25.25 6.81
CA GLY A 969 -17.99 25.85 6.40
C GLY A 969 -17.90 26.01 4.89
N LYS A 970 -17.06 26.95 4.48
CA LYS A 970 -16.76 27.20 3.06
C LYS A 970 -15.56 26.36 2.64
N ASN A 971 -15.65 25.75 1.48
CA ASN A 971 -14.54 25.03 0.87
C ASN A 971 -14.34 25.54 -0.56
N SER A 972 -13.24 26.24 -0.79
CA SER A 972 -12.88 26.76 -2.12
C SER A 972 -11.91 25.79 -2.80
N THR A 973 -12.28 25.34 -3.99
CA THR A 973 -11.47 24.43 -4.79
C THR A 973 -11.40 24.91 -6.23
N LEU A 974 -10.33 24.57 -6.92
CA LEU A 974 -10.28 24.68 -8.37
C LEU A 974 -10.95 23.45 -8.98
N GLN A 975 -11.92 23.69 -9.83
CA GLN A 975 -12.66 22.64 -10.52
C GLN A 975 -12.56 22.82 -12.02
N MET A 976 -12.28 21.73 -12.72
CA MET A 976 -12.40 21.67 -14.16
C MET A 976 -13.84 21.30 -14.53
N LYS A 977 -14.53 22.18 -15.28
CA LYS A 977 -15.86 21.90 -15.80
C LYS A 977 -15.91 22.29 -17.28
N ASN A 978 -16.33 21.38 -18.14
CA ASN A 978 -16.45 21.57 -19.59
C ASN A 978 -15.17 22.10 -20.28
N GLY A 979 -13.99 21.65 -19.82
CA GLY A 979 -12.70 22.09 -20.37
C GLY A 979 -12.16 23.41 -19.82
N GLU A 980 -12.91 24.07 -18.95
CA GLU A 980 -12.53 25.34 -18.31
C GLU A 980 -12.21 25.14 -16.84
N MET A 981 -11.14 25.76 -16.37
CA MET A 981 -10.77 25.79 -14.97
C MET A 981 -11.54 26.92 -14.28
N SER A 982 -12.33 26.59 -13.28
CA SER A 982 -13.07 27.57 -12.49
C SER A 982 -12.82 27.39 -11.00
N ARG A 983 -12.92 28.49 -10.26
CA ARG A 983 -12.95 28.46 -8.79
C ARG A 983 -14.38 28.17 -8.35
N LEU A 984 -14.54 27.09 -7.59
CA LEU A 984 -15.80 26.74 -6.98
C LEU A 984 -15.70 26.91 -5.47
N THR A 985 -16.54 27.74 -4.91
CA THR A 985 -16.74 27.84 -3.47
C THR A 985 -18.08 27.22 -3.10
N ILE A 986 -18.04 26.19 -2.28
CA ILE A 986 -19.23 25.47 -1.80
C ILE A 986 -19.35 25.63 -0.29
N ASN A 987 -20.57 25.84 0.17
CA ASN A 987 -20.91 25.69 1.58
C ASN A 987 -21.27 24.23 1.82
N LYS A 988 -20.72 23.68 2.90
CA LYS A 988 -21.05 22.32 3.31
C LYS A 988 -21.05 22.20 4.82
N ILE A 989 -21.71 21.16 5.31
CA ILE A 989 -21.67 20.82 6.72
C ILE A 989 -20.21 20.48 7.07
N ALA A 990 -19.64 21.27 7.99
CA ALA A 990 -18.30 21.11 8.52
C ALA A 990 -18.30 20.19 9.75
N LEU A 991 -19.21 20.44 10.69
CA LEU A 991 -19.40 19.64 11.89
C LEU A 991 -20.87 19.23 12.02
N THR A 992 -21.07 18.01 12.49
CA THR A 992 -22.39 17.48 12.81
C THR A 992 -22.31 16.54 14.00
N GLY A 993 -23.33 16.57 14.84
CA GLY A 993 -23.52 15.63 15.94
C GLY A 993 -24.10 14.28 15.50
N SER A 994 -24.36 14.06 14.20
CA SER A 994 -24.96 12.82 13.71
C SER A 994 -24.00 11.64 13.86
N ASN A 995 -24.37 10.66 14.68
CA ASN A 995 -23.68 9.40 14.85
C ASN A 995 -24.70 8.25 14.82
N ASN A 996 -24.56 7.32 13.90
CA ASN A 996 -25.45 6.17 13.75
C ASN A 996 -24.71 4.82 13.85
N LYS A 997 -23.55 4.81 14.53
CA LYS A 997 -22.76 3.59 14.76
C LYS A 997 -23.11 2.84 16.04
N GLY A 998 -24.13 3.30 16.75
CA GLY A 998 -24.69 2.77 17.95
C GLY A 998 -25.92 3.59 18.36
N VAL A 999 -26.55 3.29 19.48
CA VAL A 999 -27.64 4.09 20.08
C VAL A 999 -27.02 5.23 20.86
N THR A 1000 -27.12 6.44 20.32
CA THR A 1000 -26.51 7.63 20.94
C THR A 1000 -27.48 8.27 21.93
N LEU A 1001 -27.04 8.42 23.16
CA LEU A 1001 -27.79 9.01 24.28
C LEU A 1001 -27.52 10.51 24.42
N GLU A 1002 -28.36 11.21 25.15
CA GLU A 1002 -28.28 12.65 25.41
C GLU A 1002 -27.01 13.04 26.17
N ASN A 1003 -26.54 12.20 27.10
CA ASN A 1003 -25.31 12.41 27.85
C ASN A 1003 -24.01 12.17 27.03
N GLY A 1004 -24.13 11.84 25.74
CA GLY A 1004 -23.01 11.59 24.85
C GLY A 1004 -22.48 10.16 24.84
N CYS A 1005 -23.03 9.25 25.66
CA CYS A 1005 -22.72 7.82 25.58
C CYS A 1005 -23.35 7.19 24.32
N VAL A 1006 -22.63 6.26 23.69
CA VAL A 1006 -23.10 5.52 22.51
C VAL A 1006 -23.11 4.03 22.84
N LEU A 1007 -24.30 3.47 23.00
CA LEU A 1007 -24.49 2.06 23.28
C LEU A 1007 -24.22 1.24 22.02
N PRO A 1008 -23.44 0.17 22.09
CA PRO A 1008 -23.13 -0.66 20.95
C PRO A 1008 -24.34 -1.50 20.52
N PHE A 1009 -24.40 -1.88 19.25
CA PHE A 1009 -25.45 -2.77 18.76
C PHE A 1009 -25.26 -4.20 19.26
N VAL A 1010 -26.32 -4.73 19.85
CA VAL A 1010 -26.45 -6.11 20.28
C VAL A 1010 -27.73 -6.65 19.64
N LEU A 1011 -27.64 -7.73 18.87
CA LEU A 1011 -28.75 -8.28 18.08
C LEU A 1011 -29.88 -8.76 19.01
N GLY A 1012 -31.08 -8.26 18.79
CA GLY A 1012 -32.25 -8.61 19.54
C GLY A 1012 -32.47 -7.83 20.85
N ALA A 1013 -31.43 -7.19 21.38
CA ALA A 1013 -31.55 -6.45 22.63
C ALA A 1013 -32.31 -5.13 22.50
N GLU A 1014 -33.04 -4.77 23.55
CA GLU A 1014 -33.59 -3.44 23.72
C GLU A 1014 -32.55 -2.46 24.25
N TYR A 1015 -32.82 -1.15 24.17
CA TYR A 1015 -31.92 -0.11 24.64
C TYR A 1015 -32.64 0.79 25.64
N ILE A 1016 -32.09 0.91 26.83
CA ILE A 1016 -32.60 1.82 27.88
C ILE A 1016 -31.90 3.16 27.70
N GLU A 1017 -32.66 4.15 27.15
CA GLU A 1017 -32.18 5.50 26.87
C GLU A 1017 -32.14 6.41 28.13
#